data_f91c9011e7a7d352abfd48d5fc2a5c9e
#
_entry.id   f91c9011e7a7d352abfd48d5fc2a5c9e
#
_cell.length_a   1.000
_cell.length_b   1.000
_cell.length_c   1.000
_cell.angle_alpha   90.00
_cell.angle_beta   90.00
_cell.angle_gamma   90.00
#
_symmetry.space_group_name_H-M   'P 1'
#
loop_
_entity.id
_entity.type
_entity.pdbx_description
1 polymer ?
#
loop_
_entity_poly.entity_id
_entity_poly.type
_entity_poly.pdbx_seq_one_letter_code
_entity_poly.pdbx_strand_id
1 'polypeptide(L)'
;MQFKRVTFMLIVILFAVQTAGARDYDRQLLRRVMNYAEPYLSDFPDSLVSNTYLKGHIKILRRNFTLAAIPTMFYLLRDGKREFFFESYSKQIFHDRKNVKTIQNILISTIYHRHKTLNNVVEYLSPQLYQTQLFKNGILSPVRNSNRKYYRYKTEMINDSLAIITFKSKLQNTQLLRNGLLNVNRITGRIISFQFEGEYDMVRFSVSGKMGEKGIQTLYPSNCHIFSSIKSFGNHLHATFDAYYNLPITLPDTIQNSEDRELMNSLRPIKLNMTELAIMAEYDSINSKSKNTLAKTKKKRKGIKYFLWNILGENMLHKIHVSTVDKRGKIRINPLLNPLYLGYNHRRGLTYKFDLRGGYDLTNNSNFSGRVKLGYAFRESKLFYTFTSRYNFNKRRNGYVELEFSNGNRIVDSRVLDEVKRVDNIDSINWDAMNLDYFKDLKSKVAFNYDIINKRLGMKSGFIIHRRSAVDKEGFKRAGRTSNYKSFAPFISVSWYPLTNDYPLVFTSQYEHAMKIFGGNFRYDKMEFDGQYIHHLPCLRSLSLRGGLGFYLDKRGETQFLDYSNFKENYIPHGWYDDWSGEFELLNPNWYNASDFYMRFNLTYESPLLLLTWMPYFGRIIEKERLYASSLGIQKLSPYTEIGYGFTTRVFSMGIFTGFSPKHFEGFGIKLGLELFENW
;
A
#
# COMPACT_ATOMS: atom_id res chain seq x y z
N MET A 1 -28.72 1.63 -40.82
CA MET A 1 -29.04 1.31 -39.41
C MET A 1 -29.28 -0.19 -39.16
N GLN A 2 -29.77 -0.95 -40.10
CA GLN A 2 -29.98 -2.41 -39.96
C GLN A 2 -28.68 -3.23 -39.91
N PHE A 3 -27.63 -2.86 -40.64
CA PHE A 3 -26.35 -3.60 -40.64
C PHE A 3 -25.64 -3.62 -39.30
N LYS A 4 -25.71 -2.53 -38.52
CA LYS A 4 -25.12 -2.47 -37.16
C LYS A 4 -25.88 -3.34 -36.15
N ARG A 5 -27.18 -3.53 -36.31
CA ARG A 5 -27.99 -4.42 -35.45
C ARG A 5 -27.70 -5.89 -35.71
N VAL A 6 -27.52 -6.26 -36.99
CA VAL A 6 -27.17 -7.65 -37.37
C VAL A 6 -25.76 -8.00 -36.90
N THR A 7 -24.78 -7.09 -36.99
CA THR A 7 -23.42 -7.33 -36.50
C THR A 7 -23.39 -7.46 -34.99
N PHE A 8 -24.15 -6.62 -34.26
CA PHE A 8 -24.27 -6.73 -32.80
C PHE A 8 -24.96 -8.04 -32.36
N MET A 9 -26.01 -8.46 -33.10
CA MET A 9 -26.72 -9.71 -32.83
C MET A 9 -25.84 -10.92 -33.14
N LEU A 10 -25.02 -10.89 -34.19
CA LEU A 10 -24.05 -11.92 -34.53
C LEU A 10 -22.93 -12.01 -33.49
N ILE A 11 -22.45 -10.88 -32.94
CA ILE A 11 -21.47 -10.85 -31.84
C ILE A 11 -22.09 -11.44 -30.56
N VAL A 12 -23.33 -11.10 -30.25
CA VAL A 12 -24.05 -11.67 -29.09
C VAL A 12 -24.29 -13.15 -29.24
N ILE A 13 -24.63 -13.61 -30.46
CA ILE A 13 -24.82 -15.04 -30.79
C ILE A 13 -23.49 -15.79 -30.75
N LEU A 14 -22.39 -15.22 -31.25
CA LEU A 14 -21.03 -15.79 -31.12
C LEU A 14 -20.57 -15.89 -29.66
N PHE A 15 -20.90 -14.91 -28.82
CA PHE A 15 -20.68 -15.01 -27.37
C PHE A 15 -21.57 -16.06 -26.71
N ALA A 16 -22.81 -16.22 -27.13
CA ALA A 16 -23.74 -17.23 -26.60
C ALA A 16 -23.35 -18.66 -27.02
N VAL A 17 -22.86 -18.85 -28.23
CA VAL A 17 -22.42 -20.17 -28.71
C VAL A 17 -21.13 -20.66 -28.04
N GLN A 18 -20.23 -19.75 -27.63
CA GLN A 18 -19.06 -20.13 -26.84
C GLN A 18 -19.39 -20.60 -25.42
N THR A 19 -20.60 -20.38 -24.93
CA THR A 19 -21.03 -20.83 -23.58
C THR A 19 -21.73 -22.18 -23.55
N ALA A 20 -22.00 -22.79 -24.70
CA ALA A 20 -22.72 -24.08 -24.84
C ALA A 20 -21.79 -25.30 -24.89
N GLY A 21 -20.49 -25.17 -24.53
CA GLY A 21 -19.59 -26.31 -24.35
C GLY A 21 -20.11 -27.23 -23.26
N ALA A 22 -20.23 -28.51 -23.54
CA ALA A 22 -20.65 -29.54 -22.58
C ALA A 22 -19.88 -29.38 -21.27
N ARG A 23 -20.60 -29.36 -20.15
CA ARG A 23 -20.00 -29.16 -18.82
C ARG A 23 -19.29 -30.45 -18.40
N ASP A 24 -17.99 -30.41 -18.44
CA ASP A 24 -17.09 -31.52 -18.20
C ASP A 24 -16.78 -31.70 -16.70
N TYR A 25 -17.72 -31.30 -15.81
CA TYR A 25 -17.51 -31.40 -14.36
C TYR A 25 -18.81 -31.72 -13.59
N ASP A 26 -18.64 -32.51 -12.51
CA ASP A 26 -19.71 -32.80 -11.55
C ASP A 26 -20.02 -31.57 -10.70
N ARG A 27 -21.22 -30.99 -10.89
CA ARG A 27 -21.68 -29.82 -10.15
C ARG A 27 -21.90 -30.10 -8.65
N GLN A 28 -22.34 -31.31 -8.30
CA GLN A 28 -22.63 -31.64 -6.91
C GLN A 28 -21.33 -31.82 -6.13
N LEU A 29 -20.35 -32.49 -6.70
CA LEU A 29 -19.01 -32.62 -6.09
C LEU A 29 -18.35 -31.26 -5.92
N LEU A 30 -18.37 -30.40 -6.94
CA LEU A 30 -17.79 -29.09 -6.85
C LEU A 30 -18.45 -28.21 -5.77
N ARG A 31 -19.79 -28.30 -5.62
CA ARG A 31 -20.50 -27.62 -4.53
C ARG A 31 -20.07 -28.15 -3.15
N ARG A 32 -19.96 -29.48 -2.98
CA ARG A 32 -19.47 -30.06 -1.72
C ARG A 32 -18.08 -29.55 -1.36
N VAL A 33 -17.17 -29.51 -2.32
CA VAL A 33 -15.80 -29.00 -2.10
C VAL A 33 -15.81 -27.52 -1.71
N MET A 34 -16.60 -26.69 -2.41
CA MET A 34 -16.68 -25.26 -2.12
C MET A 34 -17.32 -24.93 -0.77
N ASN A 35 -18.26 -25.76 -0.32
CA ASN A 35 -18.96 -25.55 0.95
C ASN A 35 -18.33 -26.35 2.11
N TYR A 36 -17.29 -27.16 1.85
CA TYR A 36 -16.68 -28.02 2.87
C TYR A 36 -16.24 -27.26 4.14
N ALA A 37 -15.74 -26.03 3.97
CA ALA A 37 -15.26 -25.25 5.08
C ALA A 37 -16.35 -24.57 5.92
N GLU A 38 -17.58 -24.47 5.45
CA GLU A 38 -18.65 -23.70 6.12
C GLU A 38 -18.93 -24.13 7.56
N PRO A 39 -19.04 -25.44 7.90
CA PRO A 39 -19.26 -25.87 9.27
C PRO A 39 -18.13 -25.48 10.23
N TYR A 40 -16.88 -25.53 9.78
CA TYR A 40 -15.73 -25.18 10.60
C TYR A 40 -15.55 -23.67 10.77
N LEU A 41 -16.23 -22.91 9.94
CA LEU A 41 -16.12 -21.47 9.91
C LEU A 41 -17.06 -20.78 10.90
N SER A 42 -18.15 -21.44 11.31
CA SER A 42 -19.06 -20.99 12.38
C SER A 42 -18.44 -21.18 13.78
N ASP A 43 -17.63 -22.23 13.96
CA ASP A 43 -17.05 -22.63 15.25
C ASP A 43 -15.51 -22.49 15.24
N PHE A 44 -14.99 -21.35 14.77
CA PHE A 44 -13.55 -21.12 14.78
C PHE A 44 -13.06 -20.89 16.22
N PRO A 45 -12.05 -21.62 16.71
CA PRO A 45 -11.54 -21.43 18.06
C PRO A 45 -10.90 -20.05 18.25
N ASP A 46 -10.97 -19.50 19.46
CA ASP A 46 -10.40 -18.19 19.82
C ASP A 46 -8.91 -18.07 19.49
N SER A 47 -8.19 -19.18 19.49
CA SER A 47 -6.81 -19.25 19.00
C SER A 47 -6.48 -20.66 18.50
N LEU A 48 -5.82 -20.74 17.35
CA LEU A 48 -5.24 -21.97 16.83
C LEU A 48 -3.71 -21.79 16.78
N VAL A 49 -2.97 -22.75 17.36
CA VAL A 49 -1.51 -22.73 17.34
C VAL A 49 -1.00 -23.81 16.39
N SER A 50 -0.04 -23.45 15.53
CA SER A 50 0.66 -24.36 14.64
C SER A 50 2.16 -24.15 14.75
N ASN A 51 2.92 -25.19 15.04
CA ASN A 51 4.37 -25.15 14.96
C ASN A 51 4.79 -25.50 13.54
N THR A 52 5.62 -24.67 12.97
CA THR A 52 5.97 -24.73 11.53
C THR A 52 7.48 -24.81 11.36
N TYR A 53 7.90 -25.81 10.63
CA TYR A 53 9.27 -25.89 10.10
C TYR A 53 9.27 -25.45 8.66
N LEU A 54 10.18 -24.59 8.30
CA LEU A 54 10.40 -24.10 6.96
C LEU A 54 11.87 -24.24 6.58
N LYS A 55 12.14 -24.77 5.41
CA LYS A 55 13.46 -24.64 4.77
C LYS A 55 13.34 -24.02 3.38
N GLY A 56 14.37 -23.31 2.97
CA GLY A 56 14.42 -22.68 1.65
C GLY A 56 15.82 -22.72 1.05
N HIS A 57 15.87 -22.93 -0.26
CA HIS A 57 17.08 -22.92 -1.06
C HIS A 57 16.90 -21.94 -2.21
N ILE A 58 17.81 -20.97 -2.35
CA ILE A 58 17.80 -19.95 -3.40
C ILE A 58 19.03 -20.14 -4.26
N LYS A 59 18.83 -20.26 -5.59
CA LYS A 59 19.87 -20.38 -6.59
C LYS A 59 19.82 -19.26 -7.60
N ILE A 60 20.90 -18.51 -7.74
CA ILE A 60 21.05 -17.41 -8.70
C ILE A 60 21.69 -17.96 -9.98
N LEU A 61 20.91 -18.05 -11.06
CA LEU A 61 21.38 -18.52 -12.36
C LEU A 61 22.07 -17.39 -13.14
N ARG A 62 21.45 -16.21 -13.15
CA ARG A 62 21.98 -15.02 -13.79
C ARG A 62 21.72 -13.80 -12.91
N ARG A 63 22.71 -12.93 -12.78
CA ARG A 63 22.60 -11.69 -12.01
C ARG A 63 23.28 -10.52 -12.69
N ASN A 64 22.76 -9.33 -12.46
CA ASN A 64 23.39 -8.07 -12.78
C ASN A 64 23.17 -7.07 -11.62
N PHE A 65 23.63 -5.82 -11.77
CA PHE A 65 23.54 -4.80 -10.72
C PHE A 65 22.11 -4.41 -10.36
N THR A 66 21.14 -4.61 -11.25
CA THR A 66 19.72 -4.28 -11.00
C THR A 66 19.10 -5.13 -9.89
N LEU A 67 19.74 -6.28 -9.57
CA LEU A 67 19.31 -7.10 -8.43
C LEU A 67 19.43 -6.34 -7.09
N ALA A 68 20.37 -5.39 -6.99
CA ALA A 68 20.52 -4.55 -5.82
C ALA A 68 19.32 -3.60 -5.60
N ALA A 69 18.61 -3.24 -6.66
CA ALA A 69 17.43 -2.39 -6.58
C ALA A 69 16.18 -3.14 -6.08
N ILE A 70 16.17 -4.47 -6.15
CA ILE A 70 15.07 -5.28 -5.64
C ILE A 70 15.21 -5.38 -4.12
N PRO A 71 14.22 -4.93 -3.33
CA PRO A 71 14.26 -5.07 -1.89
C PRO A 71 14.57 -6.50 -1.46
N THR A 72 15.38 -6.68 -0.43
CA THR A 72 15.82 -7.97 0.09
C THR A 72 16.84 -8.73 -0.73
N MET A 73 17.01 -8.43 -2.03
CA MET A 73 17.96 -9.13 -2.91
C MET A 73 19.38 -8.52 -2.89
N PHE A 74 19.56 -7.34 -2.32
CA PHE A 74 20.88 -6.71 -2.17
C PHE A 74 21.90 -7.61 -1.47
N TYR A 75 21.45 -8.32 -0.42
CA TYR A 75 22.32 -9.24 0.33
C TYR A 75 22.76 -10.43 -0.50
N LEU A 76 21.93 -10.93 -1.40
CA LEU A 76 22.26 -12.02 -2.30
C LEU A 76 23.32 -11.60 -3.34
N LEU A 77 23.35 -10.30 -3.70
CA LEU A 77 24.34 -9.77 -4.62
C LEU A 77 25.70 -9.57 -3.96
N ARG A 78 25.71 -9.14 -2.69
CA ARG A 78 26.90 -8.70 -1.97
C ARG A 78 27.96 -9.81 -1.79
N ASP A 79 27.54 -11.01 -1.42
CA ASP A 79 28.46 -12.07 -0.99
C ASP A 79 29.14 -12.81 -2.14
N GLY A 80 28.82 -12.46 -3.39
CA GLY A 80 29.41 -13.13 -4.56
C GLY A 80 28.91 -14.56 -4.78
N LYS A 81 28.25 -15.17 -3.82
CA LYS A 81 27.69 -16.51 -3.86
C LYS A 81 26.50 -16.59 -4.79
N ARG A 82 26.19 -17.80 -5.25
CA ARG A 82 25.04 -18.06 -6.10
C ARG A 82 24.00 -18.97 -5.47
N GLU A 83 24.33 -19.62 -4.38
CA GLU A 83 23.43 -20.54 -3.69
C GLU A 83 23.35 -20.16 -2.21
N PHE A 84 22.13 -20.15 -1.68
CA PHE A 84 21.81 -19.76 -0.32
C PHE A 84 20.82 -20.74 0.26
N PHE A 85 21.01 -21.08 1.52
CA PHE A 85 20.14 -21.96 2.27
C PHE A 85 19.70 -21.31 3.57
N PHE A 86 18.47 -21.59 3.98
CA PHE A 86 17.99 -21.25 5.31
C PHE A 86 16.95 -22.26 5.79
N GLU A 87 16.82 -22.34 7.08
CA GLU A 87 15.78 -23.08 7.77
C GLU A 87 15.31 -22.34 9.00
N SER A 88 14.04 -22.47 9.32
CA SER A 88 13.45 -21.84 10.50
C SER A 88 12.42 -22.72 11.17
N TYR A 89 12.32 -22.59 12.49
CA TYR A 89 11.26 -23.16 13.29
C TYR A 89 10.50 -22.03 13.96
N SER A 90 9.19 -22.00 13.79
CA SER A 90 8.35 -20.90 14.25
C SER A 90 6.99 -21.39 14.77
N LYS A 91 6.44 -20.64 15.72
CA LYS A 91 5.10 -20.81 16.25
C LYS A 91 4.17 -19.81 15.58
N GLN A 92 3.13 -20.28 14.92
CA GLN A 92 2.06 -19.48 14.35
C GLN A 92 0.84 -19.52 15.24
N ILE A 93 0.32 -18.35 15.61
CA ILE A 93 -0.86 -18.18 16.43
C ILE A 93 -1.91 -17.50 15.58
N PHE A 94 -2.98 -18.20 15.26
CA PHE A 94 -4.12 -17.69 14.54
C PHE A 94 -5.14 -17.16 15.55
N HIS A 95 -5.28 -15.84 15.66
CA HIS A 95 -6.31 -15.20 16.51
C HIS A 95 -7.67 -15.18 15.85
N ASP A 96 -7.65 -15.11 14.53
CA ASP A 96 -8.79 -15.29 13.63
C ASP A 96 -8.28 -15.76 12.26
N ARG A 97 -9.18 -15.88 11.29
CA ARG A 97 -8.84 -16.35 9.93
C ARG A 97 -7.86 -15.43 9.18
N LYS A 98 -7.78 -14.15 9.56
CA LYS A 98 -6.97 -13.13 8.86
C LYS A 98 -5.74 -12.73 9.65
N ASN A 99 -5.77 -12.84 10.96
CA ASN A 99 -4.73 -12.35 11.84
C ASN A 99 -3.88 -13.50 12.37
N VAL A 100 -2.71 -13.67 11.78
CA VAL A 100 -1.70 -14.67 12.18
C VAL A 100 -0.52 -13.93 12.80
N LYS A 101 -0.18 -14.30 14.04
CA LYS A 101 1.05 -13.84 14.69
C LYS A 101 2.09 -14.94 14.59
N THR A 102 3.22 -14.66 13.95
CA THR A 102 4.34 -15.59 13.86
C THR A 102 5.44 -15.23 14.84
N ILE A 103 5.81 -16.18 15.70
CA ILE A 103 6.97 -16.09 16.60
C ILE A 103 8.04 -17.00 16.04
N GLN A 104 9.13 -16.42 15.56
CA GLN A 104 10.27 -17.15 15.02
C GLN A 104 11.17 -17.57 16.17
N ASN A 105 11.21 -18.86 16.48
CA ASN A 105 12.01 -19.40 17.57
C ASN A 105 13.46 -19.61 17.13
N ILE A 106 13.68 -20.36 16.03
CA ILE A 106 15.02 -20.68 15.52
C ILE A 106 15.11 -20.24 14.08
N LEU A 107 16.25 -19.67 13.70
CA LEU A 107 16.59 -19.33 12.32
C LEU A 107 18.06 -19.62 12.04
N ILE A 108 18.30 -20.55 11.14
CA ILE A 108 19.64 -20.85 10.60
C ILE A 108 19.65 -20.41 9.14
N SER A 109 20.61 -19.59 8.76
CA SER A 109 20.64 -19.05 7.41
C SER A 109 22.07 -18.73 6.95
N THR A 110 22.35 -19.02 5.71
CA THR A 110 23.57 -18.58 5.01
C THR A 110 23.43 -17.17 4.42
N ILE A 111 22.27 -16.53 4.55
CA ILE A 111 22.02 -15.16 4.10
C ILE A 111 22.37 -14.19 5.22
N TYR A 112 23.09 -13.12 4.88
CA TYR A 112 23.46 -12.08 5.85
C TYR A 112 22.22 -11.23 6.24
N HIS A 113 22.14 -10.73 7.48
CA HIS A 113 21.04 -9.86 7.99
C HIS A 113 19.60 -10.39 7.83
N ARG A 114 19.37 -11.60 8.12
CA ARG A 114 18.30 -12.55 7.88
C ARG A 114 16.97 -12.36 8.66
N HIS A 115 16.93 -11.56 9.71
CA HIS A 115 15.83 -11.64 10.71
C HIS A 115 14.48 -11.01 10.29
N LYS A 116 14.42 -10.13 9.29
CA LYS A 116 13.19 -9.40 8.96
C LYS A 116 12.46 -9.91 7.72
N THR A 117 13.18 -10.53 6.80
CA THR A 117 12.67 -10.89 5.46
C THR A 117 11.98 -12.24 5.44
N LEU A 118 12.45 -13.17 6.26
CA LEU A 118 11.99 -14.56 6.24
C LEU A 118 10.64 -14.77 6.92
N ASN A 119 10.27 -13.91 7.88
CA ASN A 119 8.94 -13.97 8.51
C ASN A 119 7.81 -13.75 7.49
N ASN A 120 8.03 -12.91 6.50
CA ASN A 120 7.02 -12.67 5.46
C ASN A 120 6.89 -13.85 4.50
N VAL A 121 7.96 -14.61 4.27
CA VAL A 121 7.95 -15.79 3.38
C VAL A 121 7.03 -16.88 3.92
N VAL A 122 6.95 -17.07 5.23
CA VAL A 122 6.08 -18.09 5.86
C VAL A 122 4.61 -17.83 5.55
N GLU A 123 4.18 -16.58 5.46
CA GLU A 123 2.79 -16.23 5.12
C GLU A 123 2.41 -16.65 3.69
N TYR A 124 3.37 -16.61 2.76
CA TYR A 124 3.15 -17.07 1.37
C TYR A 124 3.21 -18.58 1.20
N LEU A 125 3.76 -19.29 2.18
CA LEU A 125 3.92 -20.74 2.13
C LEU A 125 2.70 -21.50 2.67
N SER A 126 1.71 -20.80 3.22
CA SER A 126 0.49 -21.39 3.75
C SER A 126 -0.75 -21.02 2.89
N PRO A 127 -0.94 -21.65 1.72
CA PRO A 127 -2.07 -21.32 0.85
C PRO A 127 -3.39 -21.70 1.51
N GLN A 128 -4.27 -20.70 1.61
CA GLN A 128 -5.59 -20.84 2.23
C GLN A 128 -6.64 -21.14 1.17
N LEU A 129 -6.73 -22.40 0.74
CA LEU A 129 -7.59 -22.83 -0.37
C LEU A 129 -9.06 -22.47 -0.18
N TYR A 130 -9.58 -22.60 1.03
CA TYR A 130 -10.99 -22.37 1.34
C TYR A 130 -11.35 -20.89 1.60
N GLN A 131 -10.37 -19.98 1.56
CA GLN A 131 -10.64 -18.54 1.64
C GLN A 131 -10.84 -17.90 0.26
N THR A 132 -11.32 -16.66 0.24
CA THR A 132 -11.51 -15.94 -1.02
C THR A 132 -10.18 -15.70 -1.75
N GLN A 133 -9.10 -15.51 -0.98
CA GLN A 133 -7.74 -15.33 -1.44
C GLN A 133 -6.86 -16.44 -0.91
N LEU A 134 -5.98 -16.97 -1.75
CA LEU A 134 -5.02 -18.03 -1.38
C LEU A 134 -3.92 -17.53 -0.46
N PHE A 135 -3.45 -16.31 -0.71
CA PHE A 135 -2.39 -15.64 0.04
C PHE A 135 -2.87 -14.25 0.47
N LYS A 136 -2.26 -13.66 1.46
CA LYS A 136 -2.66 -12.39 2.05
C LYS A 136 -2.84 -11.25 1.02
N ASN A 137 -2.16 -11.31 -0.12
CA ASN A 137 -2.10 -10.23 -1.10
C ASN A 137 -2.61 -10.61 -2.49
N GLY A 138 -3.61 -11.48 -2.61
CA GLY A 138 -4.40 -11.26 -3.79
C GLY A 138 -4.57 -12.31 -4.86
N ILE A 139 -4.22 -13.59 -4.71
CA ILE A 139 -4.61 -14.61 -5.70
C ILE A 139 -5.97 -15.19 -5.31
N LEU A 140 -6.93 -15.13 -6.23
CA LEU A 140 -8.29 -15.64 -6.01
C LEU A 140 -8.31 -17.17 -5.99
N SER A 141 -8.81 -17.75 -4.89
CA SER A 141 -8.91 -19.19 -4.74
C SER A 141 -9.91 -19.79 -5.72
N PRO A 142 -9.58 -20.89 -6.44
CA PRO A 142 -10.51 -21.62 -7.29
C PRO A 142 -11.59 -22.37 -6.52
N VAL A 143 -11.42 -22.55 -5.21
CA VAL A 143 -12.33 -23.33 -4.34
C VAL A 143 -13.48 -22.50 -3.78
N ARG A 144 -13.47 -21.19 -3.93
CA ARG A 144 -14.57 -20.31 -3.44
C ARG A 144 -15.64 -20.07 -4.50
N ASN A 145 -16.90 -20.17 -4.06
CA ASN A 145 -18.08 -19.97 -4.92
C ASN A 145 -18.07 -18.59 -5.61
N SER A 146 -17.65 -17.54 -4.90
CA SER A 146 -17.53 -16.17 -5.44
C SER A 146 -16.58 -16.08 -6.63
N ASN A 147 -15.55 -16.93 -6.69
CA ASN A 147 -14.50 -16.90 -7.70
C ASN A 147 -14.75 -17.89 -8.85
N ARG A 148 -15.76 -18.75 -8.73
CA ARG A 148 -16.07 -19.82 -9.69
C ARG A 148 -16.19 -19.34 -11.13
N LYS A 149 -16.71 -18.16 -11.35
CA LYS A 149 -16.91 -17.58 -12.69
C LYS A 149 -15.60 -17.36 -13.46
N TYR A 150 -14.46 -17.26 -12.79
CA TYR A 150 -13.14 -17.01 -13.39
C TYR A 150 -12.40 -18.28 -13.80
N TYR A 151 -12.88 -19.46 -13.38
CA TYR A 151 -12.25 -20.75 -13.65
C TYR A 151 -13.13 -21.67 -14.49
N ARG A 152 -12.48 -22.55 -15.25
CA ARG A 152 -13.09 -23.73 -15.88
C ARG A 152 -12.66 -24.95 -15.09
N TYR A 153 -13.57 -25.89 -14.89
CA TYR A 153 -13.33 -27.10 -14.10
C TYR A 153 -13.57 -28.34 -14.96
N LYS A 154 -12.79 -29.39 -14.70
CA LYS A 154 -13.01 -30.75 -15.19
C LYS A 154 -12.90 -31.68 -14.01
N THR A 155 -13.74 -32.70 -13.97
CA THR A 155 -13.79 -33.68 -12.88
C THR A 155 -13.55 -35.05 -13.43
N GLU A 156 -12.60 -35.78 -12.86
CA GLU A 156 -12.30 -37.16 -13.16
C GLU A 156 -12.50 -38.00 -11.91
N MET A 157 -13.30 -39.06 -12.03
CA MET A 157 -13.56 -40.00 -10.94
C MET A 157 -12.48 -41.08 -10.97
N ILE A 158 -11.80 -41.31 -9.84
CA ILE A 158 -10.77 -42.34 -9.72
C ILE A 158 -11.42 -43.62 -9.18
N ASN A 159 -12.17 -43.48 -8.10
CA ASN A 159 -12.89 -44.57 -7.45
C ASN A 159 -14.09 -44.00 -6.66
N ASP A 160 -14.79 -44.86 -5.86
CA ASP A 160 -15.97 -44.43 -5.11
C ASP A 160 -15.69 -43.36 -4.04
N SER A 161 -14.48 -43.27 -3.55
CA SER A 161 -14.10 -42.34 -2.49
C SER A 161 -13.26 -41.15 -2.97
N LEU A 162 -12.61 -41.25 -4.14
CA LEU A 162 -11.64 -40.28 -4.64
C LEU A 162 -11.98 -39.73 -6.03
N ALA A 163 -11.81 -38.45 -6.20
CA ALA A 163 -11.91 -37.78 -7.49
C ALA A 163 -10.82 -36.71 -7.64
N ILE A 164 -10.51 -36.38 -8.89
CA ILE A 164 -9.61 -35.30 -9.26
C ILE A 164 -10.44 -34.17 -9.85
N ILE A 165 -10.26 -32.97 -9.33
CA ILE A 165 -10.79 -31.74 -9.92
C ILE A 165 -9.61 -30.96 -10.51
N THR A 166 -9.57 -30.85 -11.83
CA THR A 166 -8.65 -29.95 -12.50
C THR A 166 -9.34 -28.61 -12.76
N PHE A 167 -8.57 -27.53 -12.63
CA PHE A 167 -9.08 -26.21 -12.92
C PHE A 167 -8.08 -25.41 -13.77
N LYS A 168 -8.60 -24.48 -14.57
CA LYS A 168 -7.81 -23.55 -15.38
C LYS A 168 -8.49 -22.19 -15.40
N SER A 169 -7.72 -21.11 -15.31
CA SER A 169 -8.27 -19.77 -15.43
C SER A 169 -8.86 -19.52 -16.81
N LYS A 170 -9.96 -18.78 -16.87
CA LYS A 170 -10.56 -18.30 -18.11
C LYS A 170 -9.79 -17.11 -18.69
N LEU A 171 -9.12 -16.37 -17.83
CA LEU A 171 -8.40 -15.15 -18.14
C LEU A 171 -6.93 -15.32 -17.77
N GLN A 172 -6.05 -14.67 -18.51
CA GLN A 172 -4.62 -14.62 -18.21
C GLN A 172 -4.34 -13.42 -17.30
N ASN A 173 -4.62 -13.58 -16.02
CA ASN A 173 -4.41 -12.54 -15.01
C ASN A 173 -3.54 -13.07 -13.88
N THR A 174 -2.64 -12.22 -13.35
CA THR A 174 -1.72 -12.58 -12.25
C THR A 174 -2.44 -12.84 -10.93
N GLN A 175 -3.67 -12.39 -10.78
CA GLN A 175 -4.49 -12.65 -9.60
C GLN A 175 -5.33 -13.93 -9.71
N LEU A 176 -5.16 -14.67 -10.79
CA LEU A 176 -5.76 -15.98 -11.00
C LEU A 176 -4.66 -17.05 -11.11
N LEU A 177 -4.89 -18.21 -10.50
CA LEU A 177 -4.06 -19.38 -10.75
C LEU A 177 -4.18 -19.81 -12.20
N ARG A 178 -3.07 -20.10 -12.82
CA ARG A 178 -3.04 -20.49 -14.24
C ARG A 178 -3.77 -21.81 -14.48
N ASN A 179 -3.43 -22.81 -13.70
CA ASN A 179 -4.00 -24.15 -13.70
C ASN A 179 -3.74 -24.82 -12.35
N GLY A 180 -4.42 -25.91 -12.10
CA GLY A 180 -4.13 -26.75 -10.95
C GLY A 180 -5.02 -27.98 -10.89
N LEU A 181 -4.69 -28.82 -9.92
CA LEU A 181 -5.31 -30.10 -9.65
C LEU A 181 -5.58 -30.24 -8.15
N LEU A 182 -6.74 -30.74 -7.81
CA LEU A 182 -7.15 -31.05 -6.44
C LEU A 182 -7.58 -32.51 -6.36
N ASN A 183 -6.96 -33.27 -5.48
CA ASN A 183 -7.43 -34.59 -5.11
C ASN A 183 -8.44 -34.42 -3.97
N VAL A 184 -9.65 -34.88 -4.16
CA VAL A 184 -10.77 -34.65 -3.26
C VAL A 184 -11.45 -35.94 -2.87
N ASN A 185 -11.97 -35.99 -1.64
CA ASN A 185 -12.88 -37.04 -1.20
C ASN A 185 -14.26 -36.78 -1.79
N ARG A 186 -14.82 -37.74 -2.54
CA ARG A 186 -16.12 -37.60 -3.22
C ARG A 186 -17.28 -37.46 -2.24
N ILE A 187 -17.20 -38.15 -1.12
CA ILE A 187 -18.31 -38.23 -0.14
C ILE A 187 -18.38 -36.90 0.63
N THR A 188 -17.27 -36.47 1.19
CA THR A 188 -17.20 -35.28 2.08
C THR A 188 -16.95 -33.98 1.37
N GLY A 189 -16.34 -34.00 0.19
CA GLY A 189 -15.83 -32.80 -0.49
C GLY A 189 -14.48 -32.28 0.07
N ARG A 190 -13.85 -33.00 1.01
CA ARG A 190 -12.54 -32.61 1.57
C ARG A 190 -11.46 -32.67 0.52
N ILE A 191 -10.64 -31.63 0.45
CA ILE A 191 -9.39 -31.64 -0.33
C ILE A 191 -8.34 -32.42 0.45
N ILE A 192 -7.71 -33.41 -0.20
CA ILE A 192 -6.66 -34.25 0.38
C ILE A 192 -5.30 -33.68 0.02
N SER A 193 -5.09 -33.39 -1.26
CA SER A 193 -3.85 -32.77 -1.76
C SER A 193 -4.16 -31.81 -2.91
N PHE A 194 -3.23 -30.95 -3.15
CA PHE A 194 -3.35 -29.92 -4.19
C PHE A 194 -2.03 -29.71 -4.92
N GLN A 195 -2.17 -29.30 -6.15
CA GLN A 195 -1.05 -28.80 -6.96
C GLN A 195 -1.58 -27.69 -7.86
N PHE A 196 -0.87 -26.56 -7.94
CA PHE A 196 -1.27 -25.48 -8.82
C PHE A 196 -0.07 -24.61 -9.25
N GLU A 197 -0.27 -23.90 -10.32
CA GLU A 197 0.69 -22.97 -10.87
C GLU A 197 0.09 -21.57 -11.01
N GLY A 198 0.92 -20.58 -10.78
CA GLY A 198 0.55 -19.18 -10.90
C GLY A 198 1.73 -18.28 -11.23
N GLU A 199 1.41 -17.03 -11.41
CA GLU A 199 2.39 -15.96 -11.54
C GLU A 199 1.92 -14.77 -10.73
N TYR A 200 2.76 -14.30 -9.82
CA TYR A 200 2.47 -13.14 -9.00
C TYR A 200 3.76 -12.35 -8.81
N ASP A 201 3.68 -11.04 -8.99
CA ASP A 201 4.79 -10.10 -8.78
C ASP A 201 6.11 -10.52 -9.45
N MET A 202 6.07 -10.80 -10.76
CA MET A 202 7.20 -11.32 -11.57
C MET A 202 7.74 -12.67 -11.13
N VAL A 203 7.11 -13.33 -10.16
CA VAL A 203 7.46 -14.66 -9.67
C VAL A 203 6.52 -15.68 -10.28
N ARG A 204 7.02 -16.58 -11.09
CA ARG A 204 6.30 -17.79 -11.47
C ARG A 204 6.49 -18.84 -10.39
N PHE A 205 5.42 -19.44 -9.95
CA PHE A 205 5.46 -20.43 -8.90
C PHE A 205 4.63 -21.66 -9.25
N SER A 206 5.08 -22.79 -8.72
CA SER A 206 4.34 -24.05 -8.64
C SER A 206 4.27 -24.45 -7.18
N VAL A 207 3.08 -24.76 -6.72
CA VAL A 207 2.82 -25.13 -5.32
C VAL A 207 2.16 -26.49 -5.29
N SER A 208 2.66 -27.38 -4.43
CA SER A 208 2.04 -28.67 -4.16
C SER A 208 2.03 -28.97 -2.67
N GLY A 209 1.04 -29.68 -2.18
CA GLY A 209 0.96 -30.01 -0.76
C GLY A 209 -0.17 -30.96 -0.42
N LYS A 210 -0.17 -31.38 0.85
CA LYS A 210 -1.24 -32.17 1.44
C LYS A 210 -1.95 -31.35 2.50
N MET A 211 -3.26 -31.53 2.62
CA MET A 211 -4.07 -30.90 3.67
C MET A 211 -4.00 -31.72 4.97
N GLY A 212 -4.26 -31.07 6.09
CA GLY A 212 -4.37 -31.75 7.38
C GLY A 212 -5.46 -32.81 7.42
N GLU A 213 -5.43 -33.70 8.40
CA GLU A 213 -6.28 -34.89 8.38
C GLU A 213 -7.52 -34.79 9.25
N LYS A 214 -7.50 -34.05 10.36
CA LYS A 214 -8.57 -34.05 11.36
C LYS A 214 -9.06 -32.65 11.72
N GLY A 215 -10.37 -32.52 11.90
CA GLY A 215 -11.01 -31.32 12.41
C GLY A 215 -10.68 -30.07 11.59
N ILE A 216 -10.47 -28.96 12.27
CA ILE A 216 -10.14 -27.66 11.64
C ILE A 216 -8.81 -27.68 10.86
N GLN A 217 -7.88 -28.60 11.19
CA GLN A 217 -6.63 -28.75 10.47
C GLN A 217 -6.82 -29.17 9.00
N THR A 218 -7.97 -29.76 8.65
CA THR A 218 -8.31 -30.09 7.25
C THR A 218 -8.46 -28.86 6.36
N LEU A 219 -8.59 -27.68 6.94
CA LEU A 219 -8.64 -26.41 6.19
C LEU A 219 -7.26 -25.84 5.86
N TYR A 220 -6.21 -26.36 6.51
CA TYR A 220 -4.83 -25.88 6.37
C TYR A 220 -3.93 -26.98 5.82
N PRO A 221 -2.84 -26.62 5.11
CA PRO A 221 -1.88 -27.62 4.68
C PRO A 221 -1.15 -28.28 5.86
N SER A 222 -0.83 -29.55 5.75
CA SER A 222 0.10 -30.27 6.65
C SER A 222 1.54 -30.16 6.15
N ASN A 223 1.71 -30.13 4.83
CA ASN A 223 2.96 -29.79 4.17
C ASN A 223 2.71 -29.01 2.89
N CYS A 224 3.71 -28.24 2.47
CA CYS A 224 3.66 -27.46 1.25
C CYS A 224 5.06 -27.36 0.65
N HIS A 225 5.17 -27.68 -0.63
CA HIS A 225 6.37 -27.49 -1.43
C HIS A 225 6.11 -26.42 -2.48
N ILE A 226 7.01 -25.42 -2.55
CA ILE A 226 6.94 -24.33 -3.52
C ILE A 226 8.22 -24.28 -4.33
N PHE A 227 8.08 -24.30 -5.64
CA PHE A 227 9.12 -23.92 -6.57
C PHE A 227 8.77 -22.57 -7.17
N SER A 228 9.70 -21.63 -7.14
CA SER A 228 9.53 -20.31 -7.72
C SER A 228 10.68 -19.94 -8.65
N SER A 229 10.34 -19.22 -9.72
CA SER A 229 11.29 -18.70 -10.71
C SER A 229 11.03 -17.23 -10.93
N ILE A 230 12.04 -16.42 -10.65
CA ILE A 230 12.02 -14.96 -10.80
C ILE A 230 12.87 -14.60 -12.01
N LYS A 231 12.24 -13.96 -13.01
CA LYS A 231 12.92 -13.40 -14.19
C LYS A 231 12.61 -11.93 -14.29
N SER A 232 13.55 -11.07 -13.93
CA SER A 232 13.34 -9.62 -13.89
C SER A 232 14.61 -8.86 -14.21
N PHE A 233 14.53 -7.87 -15.08
CA PHE A 233 15.64 -6.98 -15.45
C PHE A 233 16.96 -7.68 -15.77
N GLY A 234 16.90 -8.83 -16.46
CA GLY A 234 18.09 -9.62 -16.81
C GLY A 234 18.62 -10.51 -15.69
N ASN A 235 18.01 -10.52 -14.53
CA ASN A 235 18.28 -11.45 -13.44
C ASN A 235 17.42 -12.72 -13.59
N HIS A 236 17.96 -13.86 -13.17
CA HIS A 236 17.22 -15.12 -13.12
C HIS A 236 17.59 -15.89 -11.86
N LEU A 237 16.60 -16.12 -11.01
CA LEU A 237 16.73 -16.82 -9.73
C LEU A 237 15.70 -17.93 -9.66
N HIS A 238 16.08 -19.03 -9.02
CA HIS A 238 15.17 -20.08 -8.58
C HIS A 238 15.16 -20.12 -7.06
N ALA A 239 14.00 -20.37 -6.48
CA ALA A 239 13.88 -20.62 -5.06
C ALA A 239 12.93 -21.78 -4.82
N THR A 240 13.32 -22.69 -3.96
CA THR A 240 12.52 -23.81 -3.49
C THR A 240 12.29 -23.65 -2.00
N PHE A 241 11.07 -23.95 -1.57
CA PHE A 241 10.69 -23.88 -0.16
C PHE A 241 9.90 -25.12 0.21
N ASP A 242 10.23 -25.72 1.36
CA ASP A 242 9.47 -26.80 1.96
C ASP A 242 8.99 -26.37 3.34
N ALA A 243 7.68 -26.44 3.57
CA ALA A 243 7.05 -26.10 4.83
C ALA A 243 6.31 -27.31 5.40
N TYR A 244 6.39 -27.49 6.70
CA TYR A 244 5.70 -28.54 7.47
C TYR A 244 4.99 -27.87 8.64
N TYR A 245 3.71 -28.16 8.80
CA TYR A 245 2.85 -27.51 9.77
C TYR A 245 2.38 -28.50 10.83
N ASN A 246 1.85 -27.97 11.94
CA ASN A 246 1.31 -28.73 13.05
C ASN A 246 2.30 -29.76 13.65
N LEU A 247 3.57 -29.35 13.75
CA LEU A 247 4.60 -30.19 14.36
C LEU A 247 4.36 -30.32 15.87
N PRO A 248 4.72 -31.47 16.47
CA PRO A 248 4.33 -31.80 17.85
C PRO A 248 5.08 -30.98 18.91
N ILE A 249 6.27 -30.47 18.60
CA ILE A 249 7.12 -29.81 19.59
C ILE A 249 6.86 -28.32 19.59
N THR A 250 6.41 -27.79 20.73
CA THR A 250 6.24 -26.35 20.94
C THR A 250 7.39 -25.79 21.75
N LEU A 251 8.10 -24.82 21.20
CA LEU A 251 9.17 -24.12 21.90
C LEU A 251 8.62 -22.96 22.75
N PRO A 252 9.27 -22.64 23.89
CA PRO A 252 8.92 -21.46 24.69
C PRO A 252 9.04 -20.16 23.90
N ASP A 253 8.15 -19.20 24.15
CA ASP A 253 8.17 -17.87 23.51
C ASP A 253 9.39 -17.02 23.89
N THR A 254 10.13 -17.44 24.91
CA THR A 254 11.41 -16.84 25.35
C THR A 254 12.54 -17.10 24.33
N ILE A 255 12.48 -18.23 23.60
CA ILE A 255 13.44 -18.54 22.55
C ILE A 255 13.00 -17.81 21.29
N GLN A 256 13.72 -16.76 20.91
CA GLN A 256 13.44 -15.99 19.69
C GLN A 256 14.71 -15.75 18.88
N ASN A 257 14.64 -16.06 17.59
CA ASN A 257 15.75 -15.90 16.63
C ASN A 257 17.05 -16.59 17.08
N SER A 258 16.94 -17.74 17.72
CA SER A 258 18.10 -18.56 18.09
C SER A 258 18.77 -19.13 16.85
N GLU A 259 20.10 -19.30 16.88
CA GLU A 259 20.89 -19.97 15.85
C GLU A 259 21.35 -21.35 16.30
N ASP A 260 20.67 -21.94 17.28
CA ASP A 260 21.00 -23.23 17.85
C ASP A 260 20.77 -24.36 16.84
N ARG A 261 21.87 -24.94 16.35
CA ARG A 261 21.86 -26.00 15.34
C ARG A 261 21.53 -27.36 15.92
N GLU A 262 21.93 -27.62 17.15
CA GLU A 262 21.67 -28.91 17.80
C GLU A 262 20.19 -29.05 18.08
N LEU A 263 19.59 -27.99 18.62
CA LEU A 263 18.15 -27.92 18.82
C LEU A 263 17.40 -28.03 17.48
N MET A 264 17.84 -27.32 16.42
CA MET A 264 17.22 -27.42 15.09
C MET A 264 17.31 -28.85 14.54
N ASN A 265 18.43 -29.56 14.73
CA ASN A 265 18.58 -30.93 14.27
C ASN A 265 17.55 -31.90 14.88
N SER A 266 17.19 -31.68 16.15
CA SER A 266 16.17 -32.47 16.85
C SER A 266 14.73 -32.14 16.41
N LEU A 267 14.51 -30.95 15.86
CA LEU A 267 13.18 -30.46 15.46
C LEU A 267 12.86 -30.70 13.98
N ARG A 268 13.86 -31.04 13.15
CA ARG A 268 13.65 -31.23 11.72
C ARG A 268 12.73 -32.42 11.43
N PRO A 269 11.63 -32.22 10.69
CA PRO A 269 10.78 -33.33 10.25
C PRO A 269 11.41 -34.14 9.11
N ILE A 270 12.41 -33.58 8.42
CA ILE A 270 13.14 -34.23 7.32
C ILE A 270 14.64 -33.92 7.42
N LYS A 271 15.47 -34.87 6.99
CA LYS A 271 16.93 -34.68 6.91
C LYS A 271 17.29 -33.70 5.79
N LEU A 272 18.39 -32.98 5.99
CA LEU A 272 18.96 -32.14 4.93
C LEU A 272 19.58 -33.02 3.84
N ASN A 273 19.48 -32.57 2.60
CA ASN A 273 20.12 -33.23 1.48
C ASN A 273 21.62 -32.83 1.37
N MET A 274 22.36 -33.53 0.54
CA MET A 274 23.81 -33.32 0.40
C MET A 274 24.15 -31.91 -0.10
N THR A 275 23.34 -31.35 -0.96
CA THR A 275 23.52 -29.96 -1.46
C THR A 275 23.32 -28.93 -0.35
N GLU A 276 22.30 -29.08 0.46
CA GLU A 276 22.00 -28.19 1.61
C GLU A 276 23.13 -28.23 2.65
N LEU A 277 23.63 -29.43 2.95
CA LEU A 277 24.79 -29.64 3.84
C LEU A 277 26.07 -29.00 3.27
N ALA A 278 26.33 -29.16 1.97
CA ALA A 278 27.48 -28.54 1.30
C ALA A 278 27.46 -27.02 1.37
N ILE A 279 26.29 -26.38 1.12
CA ILE A 279 26.10 -24.92 1.23
C ILE A 279 26.38 -24.45 2.66
N MET A 280 25.89 -25.18 3.65
CA MET A 280 26.12 -24.83 5.06
C MET A 280 27.61 -24.97 5.43
N ALA A 281 28.29 -26.06 5.01
CA ALA A 281 29.71 -26.28 5.28
C ALA A 281 30.58 -25.20 4.61
N GLU A 282 30.26 -24.81 3.38
CA GLU A 282 30.95 -23.72 2.69
C GLU A 282 30.80 -22.40 3.46
N TYR A 283 29.58 -22.08 3.91
CA TYR A 283 29.30 -20.88 4.70
C TYR A 283 30.11 -20.85 6.01
N ASP A 284 30.19 -21.99 6.72
CA ASP A 284 30.94 -22.11 7.95
C ASP A 284 32.46 -21.97 7.73
N SER A 285 32.98 -22.55 6.67
CA SER A 285 34.38 -22.40 6.27
C SER A 285 34.76 -20.93 6.01
N ILE A 286 33.90 -20.19 5.33
CA ILE A 286 34.13 -18.76 5.06
C ILE A 286 34.05 -17.93 6.35
N ASN A 287 33.06 -18.20 7.21
CA ASN A 287 32.90 -17.48 8.47
C ASN A 287 34.06 -17.74 9.45
N SER A 288 34.55 -18.96 9.53
CA SER A 288 35.72 -19.31 10.35
C SER A 288 36.97 -18.60 9.89
N LYS A 289 37.24 -18.60 8.56
CA LYS A 289 38.33 -17.84 7.96
C LYS A 289 38.22 -16.35 8.19
N SER A 290 37.02 -15.77 8.05
CA SER A 290 36.75 -14.35 8.31
C SER A 290 36.94 -13.98 9.78
N LYS A 291 36.48 -14.80 10.74
CA LYS A 291 36.71 -14.57 12.16
C LYS A 291 38.21 -14.62 12.51
N ASN A 292 38.95 -15.57 11.97
CA ASN A 292 40.38 -15.67 12.16
C ASN A 292 41.17 -14.51 11.55
N THR A 293 40.75 -14.02 10.39
CA THR A 293 41.34 -12.86 9.73
C THR A 293 40.99 -11.55 10.47
N LEU A 294 39.77 -11.40 10.98
CA LEU A 294 39.35 -10.27 11.79
C LEU A 294 40.06 -10.22 13.14
N ALA A 295 40.36 -11.36 13.74
CA ALA A 295 41.17 -11.44 14.96
C ALA A 295 42.61 -10.96 14.73
N LYS A 296 43.20 -11.24 13.57
CA LYS A 296 44.54 -10.79 13.15
C LYS A 296 44.60 -9.36 12.61
N THR A 297 43.48 -8.81 12.06
CA THR A 297 43.45 -7.48 11.41
C THR A 297 42.64 -6.41 12.15
N LYS A 298 42.45 -6.57 13.47
CA LYS A 298 41.70 -5.60 14.29
C LYS A 298 42.22 -4.13 14.25
N LYS A 299 43.27 -3.83 13.46
CA LYS A 299 43.91 -2.49 13.44
C LYS A 299 43.96 -1.78 12.08
N LYS A 300 43.46 -2.32 10.96
CA LYS A 300 43.53 -1.56 9.68
C LYS A 300 42.25 -1.65 8.85
N ARG A 301 41.64 -0.45 8.68
CA ARG A 301 40.69 -0.04 7.63
C ARG A 301 39.25 -0.57 7.75
N LYS A 302 38.55 -0.17 8.79
CA LYS A 302 37.14 0.22 8.65
C LYS A 302 37.11 1.61 7.99
N GLY A 303 37.59 1.69 6.75
CA GLY A 303 37.69 2.95 6.03
C GLY A 303 36.40 3.31 5.29
N ILE A 304 36.44 4.45 4.62
CA ILE A 304 35.39 5.02 3.76
C ILE A 304 34.69 3.96 2.89
N LYS A 305 35.42 2.95 2.40
CA LYS A 305 34.86 1.86 1.58
C LYS A 305 33.89 0.94 2.33
N TYR A 306 34.13 0.67 3.63
CA TYR A 306 33.20 -0.08 4.49
C TYR A 306 31.95 0.76 4.81
N PHE A 307 32.16 2.05 5.10
CA PHE A 307 31.08 3.01 5.32
C PHE A 307 30.23 3.18 4.05
N LEU A 308 30.86 3.41 2.91
CA LEU A 308 30.15 3.58 1.64
C LEU A 308 29.40 2.30 1.23
N TRP A 309 29.98 1.11 1.43
CA TRP A 309 29.37 -0.14 0.97
C TRP A 309 28.36 -0.72 1.96
N ASN A 310 28.64 -0.68 3.26
CA ASN A 310 27.77 -1.27 4.26
C ASN A 310 26.71 -0.32 4.81
N ILE A 311 26.95 0.97 4.84
CA ILE A 311 26.01 1.94 5.38
C ILE A 311 25.29 2.69 4.26
N LEU A 312 26.00 3.22 3.29
CA LEU A 312 25.38 3.91 2.17
C LEU A 312 24.84 2.94 1.12
N GLY A 313 25.63 1.98 0.63
CA GLY A 313 25.21 1.07 -0.45
C GLY A 313 23.98 0.24 -0.08
N GLU A 314 23.96 -0.26 1.15
CA GLU A 314 22.83 -1.05 1.67
C GLU A 314 21.59 -0.20 1.94
N ASN A 315 21.77 1.03 2.39
CA ASN A 315 20.70 1.93 2.81
C ASN A 315 20.32 2.98 1.76
N MET A 316 21.01 3.04 0.65
CA MET A 316 20.70 3.98 -0.44
C MET A 316 19.39 3.63 -1.16
N LEU A 317 19.12 2.34 -1.32
CA LEU A 317 17.93 1.82 -2.01
C LEU A 317 16.87 1.26 -1.08
N HIS A 318 17.21 1.01 0.18
CA HIS A 318 16.31 0.40 1.16
C HIS A 318 16.03 1.32 2.34
N LYS A 319 14.85 1.17 2.94
CA LYS A 319 14.48 1.87 4.16
C LYS A 319 15.37 1.44 5.32
N ILE A 320 16.00 2.39 5.99
CA ILE A 320 16.80 2.14 7.19
C ILE A 320 15.84 1.96 8.36
N HIS A 321 15.94 0.82 9.02
CA HIS A 321 15.21 0.53 10.25
C HIS A 321 16.20 0.32 11.39
N VAL A 322 16.19 1.24 12.36
CA VAL A 322 16.97 1.13 13.58
C VAL A 322 16.00 0.91 14.75
N SER A 323 16.26 -0.08 15.59
CA SER A 323 15.51 -0.31 16.82
C SER A 323 16.47 -0.12 18.00
N THR A 324 15.98 0.43 19.09
CA THR A 324 16.74 0.52 20.35
C THR A 324 16.98 -0.88 20.92
N VAL A 325 17.97 -1.00 21.82
CA VAL A 325 18.36 -2.28 22.46
C VAL A 325 17.19 -2.90 23.21
N ASP A 326 16.35 -2.07 23.85
CA ASP A 326 15.15 -2.46 24.58
C ASP A 326 13.93 -2.77 23.66
N LYS A 327 14.10 -2.64 22.33
CA LYS A 327 13.05 -2.81 21.30
C LYS A 327 11.85 -1.86 21.44
N ARG A 328 11.87 -0.89 22.35
CA ARG A 328 10.81 0.10 22.56
C ARG A 328 10.89 1.26 21.57
N GLY A 329 12.09 1.59 21.11
CA GLY A 329 12.32 2.65 20.12
C GLY A 329 12.49 2.10 18.71
N LYS A 330 11.91 2.79 17.72
CA LYS A 330 12.03 2.47 16.30
C LYS A 330 12.26 3.75 15.51
N ILE A 331 13.31 3.78 14.70
CA ILE A 331 13.59 4.86 13.74
C ILE A 331 13.55 4.27 12.36
N ARG A 332 12.84 4.93 11.47
CA ARG A 332 12.74 4.57 10.04
C ARG A 332 13.14 5.77 9.21
N ILE A 333 14.13 5.59 8.36
CA ILE A 333 14.61 6.59 7.43
C ILE A 333 14.35 6.05 6.02
N ASN A 334 13.80 6.88 5.15
CA ASN A 334 13.63 6.52 3.75
C ASN A 334 14.97 6.45 3.02
N PRO A 335 15.10 5.62 1.96
CA PRO A 335 16.34 5.52 1.20
C PRO A 335 16.79 6.87 0.65
N LEU A 336 18.09 7.14 0.72
CA LEU A 336 18.66 8.43 0.35
C LEU A 336 18.72 8.66 -1.17
N LEU A 337 18.86 7.60 -1.96
CA LEU A 337 19.03 7.69 -3.42
C LEU A 337 17.98 6.92 -4.23
N ASN A 338 16.84 6.64 -3.66
CA ASN A 338 15.79 5.99 -4.42
C ASN A 338 15.13 7.02 -5.37
N PRO A 339 15.14 6.80 -6.69
CA PRO A 339 14.52 7.71 -7.65
C PRO A 339 13.02 7.91 -7.44
N LEU A 340 12.35 7.00 -6.72
CA LEU A 340 10.94 7.14 -6.32
C LEU A 340 10.68 8.34 -5.40
N TYR A 341 11.71 8.91 -4.78
CA TYR A 341 11.60 10.12 -3.98
C TYR A 341 11.94 11.42 -4.76
N LEU A 342 12.21 11.29 -6.04
CA LEU A 342 12.28 12.41 -6.97
C LEU A 342 10.90 12.70 -7.53
N GLY A 343 10.54 13.95 -7.66
CA GLY A 343 9.31 14.40 -8.31
C GLY A 343 9.64 15.56 -9.24
N TYR A 344 8.84 15.75 -10.26
CA TYR A 344 8.95 16.88 -11.14
C TYR A 344 7.61 17.61 -11.23
N ASN A 345 7.67 18.92 -11.10
CA ASN A 345 6.54 19.80 -11.35
C ASN A 345 7.08 20.99 -12.17
N HIS A 346 6.33 21.44 -13.18
CA HIS A 346 6.77 22.53 -14.07
C HIS A 346 7.21 23.77 -13.30
N ARG A 347 6.53 24.14 -12.24
CA ARG A 347 6.82 25.32 -11.42
C ARG A 347 8.01 25.12 -10.48
N ARG A 348 8.06 24.00 -9.76
CA ARG A 348 9.13 23.70 -8.77
C ARG A 348 10.37 23.08 -9.39
N GLY A 349 10.26 22.61 -10.63
CA GLY A 349 11.29 21.79 -11.26
C GLY A 349 11.42 20.43 -10.59
N LEU A 350 12.62 19.89 -10.62
CA LEU A 350 12.94 18.65 -9.91
C LEU A 350 12.80 18.87 -8.38
N THR A 351 12.18 17.94 -7.69
CA THR A 351 12.06 17.95 -6.23
C THR A 351 12.57 16.64 -5.66
N TYR A 352 13.38 16.73 -4.60
CA TYR A 352 13.83 15.58 -3.82
C TYR A 352 13.08 15.53 -2.49
N LYS A 353 12.70 14.33 -2.06
CA LYS A 353 11.87 14.10 -0.88
C LYS A 353 12.57 13.19 0.11
N PHE A 354 12.47 13.54 1.39
CA PHE A 354 13.03 12.76 2.50
C PHE A 354 11.99 12.59 3.59
N ASP A 355 11.84 11.39 4.14
CA ASP A 355 10.88 11.08 5.21
C ASP A 355 11.59 10.28 6.32
N LEU A 356 11.67 10.88 7.48
CA LEU A 356 12.19 10.30 8.70
C LEU A 356 11.03 10.10 9.69
N ARG A 357 10.89 8.91 10.22
CA ARG A 357 9.91 8.58 11.25
C ARG A 357 10.59 7.96 12.43
N GLY A 358 10.22 8.41 13.62
CA GLY A 358 10.69 7.86 14.90
C GLY A 358 9.51 7.58 15.82
N GLY A 359 9.66 6.59 16.67
CA GLY A 359 8.69 6.30 17.72
C GLY A 359 9.34 5.59 18.87
N TYR A 360 8.87 5.88 20.09
CA TYR A 360 9.30 5.25 21.32
C TYR A 360 8.10 4.90 22.19
N ASP A 361 7.98 3.63 22.54
CA ASP A 361 6.92 3.13 23.44
C ASP A 361 7.36 3.34 24.89
N LEU A 362 6.73 4.31 25.56
CA LEU A 362 6.97 4.62 26.98
C LEU A 362 6.35 3.53 27.88
N THR A 363 5.09 3.22 27.59
CA THR A 363 4.33 2.16 28.24
C THR A 363 3.49 1.40 27.21
N ASN A 364 2.81 0.33 27.62
CA ASN A 364 1.88 -0.38 26.72
C ASN A 364 0.75 0.53 26.22
N ASN A 365 0.37 1.57 26.97
CA ASN A 365 -0.73 2.47 26.64
C ASN A 365 -0.26 3.85 26.17
N SER A 366 1.01 4.18 26.24
CA SER A 366 1.55 5.47 25.83
C SER A 366 2.77 5.34 24.94
N ASN A 367 2.89 6.17 23.93
CA ASN A 367 4.07 6.27 23.09
C ASN A 367 4.26 7.70 22.54
N PHE A 368 5.49 7.99 22.22
CA PHE A 368 5.88 9.20 21.49
C PHE A 368 6.20 8.80 20.05
N SER A 369 5.73 9.59 19.08
CA SER A 369 6.06 9.41 17.66
C SER A 369 6.34 10.76 17.00
N GLY A 370 7.35 10.78 16.14
CA GLY A 370 7.72 11.96 15.37
C GLY A 370 7.91 11.62 13.90
N ARG A 371 7.59 12.56 13.04
CA ARG A 371 7.81 12.46 11.60
C ARG A 371 8.35 13.77 11.07
N VAL A 372 9.42 13.68 10.31
CA VAL A 372 10.02 14.80 9.60
C VAL A 372 9.99 14.49 8.12
N LYS A 373 9.27 15.31 7.35
CA LYS A 373 9.30 15.29 5.90
C LYS A 373 10.06 16.49 5.42
N LEU A 374 11.01 16.27 4.55
CA LEU A 374 11.79 17.33 3.89
C LEU A 374 11.64 17.20 2.38
N GLY A 375 11.51 18.30 1.69
CA GLY A 375 11.48 18.38 0.24
C GLY A 375 12.28 19.57 -0.26
N TYR A 376 13.18 19.35 -1.21
CA TYR A 376 13.94 20.44 -1.83
C TYR A 376 13.50 20.61 -3.27
N ALA A 377 13.03 21.81 -3.61
CA ALA A 377 12.66 22.21 -4.96
C ALA A 377 13.85 22.92 -5.64
N PHE A 378 14.46 22.26 -6.61
CA PHE A 378 15.70 22.76 -7.22
C PHE A 378 15.50 24.06 -8.02
N ARG A 379 14.38 24.20 -8.76
CA ARG A 379 14.10 25.42 -9.52
C ARG A 379 13.82 26.63 -8.65
N GLU A 380 13.10 26.43 -7.53
CA GLU A 380 12.81 27.50 -6.57
C GLU A 380 13.94 27.70 -5.55
N SER A 381 14.92 26.79 -5.50
CA SER A 381 16.01 26.77 -4.49
C SER A 381 15.47 26.85 -3.07
N LYS A 382 14.40 26.11 -2.78
CA LYS A 382 13.68 26.16 -1.50
C LYS A 382 13.58 24.81 -0.83
N LEU A 383 13.76 24.83 0.49
CA LEU A 383 13.49 23.71 1.36
C LEU A 383 12.04 23.78 1.89
N PHE A 384 11.28 22.74 1.64
CA PHE A 384 9.97 22.50 2.23
C PHE A 384 10.10 21.49 3.35
N TYR A 385 9.44 21.72 4.46
CA TYR A 385 9.46 20.82 5.59
C TYR A 385 8.07 20.67 6.25
N THR A 386 7.82 19.49 6.80
CA THR A 386 6.74 19.23 7.72
C THR A 386 7.29 18.39 8.87
N PHE A 387 7.22 18.95 10.05
CA PHE A 387 7.52 18.27 11.30
C PHE A 387 6.22 17.96 12.02
N THR A 388 5.98 16.70 12.35
CA THR A 388 4.82 16.28 13.14
C THR A 388 5.33 15.48 14.33
N SER A 389 4.92 15.87 15.52
CA SER A 389 5.19 15.16 16.76
C SER A 389 3.87 14.80 17.41
N ARG A 390 3.75 13.57 17.88
CA ARG A 390 2.56 13.08 18.55
C ARG A 390 2.93 12.31 19.82
N TYR A 391 2.34 12.73 20.91
CA TYR A 391 2.38 12.01 22.17
C TYR A 391 1.03 11.34 22.42
N ASN A 392 0.96 10.03 22.28
CA ASN A 392 -0.22 9.24 22.61
C ASN A 392 -0.14 8.90 24.11
N PHE A 393 -1.05 9.47 24.90
CA PHE A 393 -1.16 9.23 26.32
C PHE A 393 -2.18 8.12 26.65
N ASN A 394 -3.10 7.83 25.73
CA ASN A 394 -4.09 6.76 25.87
C ASN A 394 -4.40 6.12 24.52
N LYS A 395 -3.68 5.06 24.18
CA LYS A 395 -3.89 4.32 22.92
C LYS A 395 -5.28 3.69 22.79
N ARG A 396 -5.89 3.30 23.93
CA ARG A 396 -7.21 2.63 23.92
C ARG A 396 -8.32 3.58 23.47
N ARG A 397 -8.24 4.85 23.84
CA ARG A 397 -9.19 5.90 23.50
C ARG A 397 -8.64 6.88 22.47
N ASN A 398 -7.66 6.48 21.68
CA ASN A 398 -7.03 7.34 20.67
C ASN A 398 -6.65 8.73 21.24
N GLY A 399 -6.27 8.78 22.54
CA GLY A 399 -5.92 10.00 23.26
C GLY A 399 -4.52 10.43 22.90
N TYR A 400 -4.36 11.60 22.26
CA TYR A 400 -3.05 12.14 21.90
C TYR A 400 -3.01 13.66 21.84
N VAL A 401 -1.81 14.20 22.01
CA VAL A 401 -1.45 15.58 21.67
C VAL A 401 -0.58 15.57 20.45
N GLU A 402 -0.89 16.41 19.47
CA GLU A 402 -0.18 16.53 18.19
C GLU A 402 0.33 17.97 18.00
N LEU A 403 1.60 18.06 17.63
CA LEU A 403 2.26 19.30 17.21
C LEU A 403 2.65 19.15 15.74
N GLU A 404 2.28 20.11 14.92
CA GLU A 404 2.66 20.16 13.50
C GLU A 404 3.26 21.53 13.18
N PHE A 405 4.43 21.52 12.54
CA PHE A 405 5.06 22.70 11.96
C PHE A 405 5.37 22.41 10.49
N SER A 406 4.89 23.28 9.62
CA SER A 406 5.12 23.10 8.19
C SER A 406 5.28 24.43 7.47
N ASN A 407 6.11 24.44 6.43
CA ASN A 407 6.16 25.52 5.47
C ASN A 407 5.72 25.03 4.09
N GLY A 408 5.36 25.94 3.22
CA GLY A 408 4.98 25.63 1.85
C GLY A 408 4.45 26.80 1.07
N ASN A 409 3.95 26.50 -0.12
CA ASN A 409 3.25 27.47 -0.95
C ASN A 409 1.77 27.07 -1.05
N ARG A 410 0.91 28.05 -1.08
CA ARG A 410 -0.52 27.90 -1.28
C ARG A 410 -0.96 28.75 -2.45
N ILE A 411 -2.10 28.42 -3.00
CA ILE A 411 -2.72 29.14 -4.10
C ILE A 411 -3.55 30.29 -3.54
N VAL A 412 -3.39 31.45 -4.10
CA VAL A 412 -4.18 32.65 -3.80
C VAL A 412 -5.55 32.55 -4.48
N ASP A 413 -6.56 33.23 -3.92
CA ASP A 413 -7.89 33.38 -4.53
C ASP A 413 -7.75 34.01 -5.94
N SER A 414 -8.25 33.32 -6.98
CA SER A 414 -8.17 33.77 -8.37
C SER A 414 -8.88 35.11 -8.63
N ARG A 415 -9.84 35.47 -7.78
CA ARG A 415 -10.55 36.77 -7.88
C ARG A 415 -9.61 37.95 -7.69
N VAL A 416 -8.61 37.81 -6.83
CA VAL A 416 -7.59 38.86 -6.63
C VAL A 416 -6.81 39.09 -7.91
N LEU A 417 -6.42 38.02 -8.59
CA LEU A 417 -5.71 38.10 -9.86
C LEU A 417 -6.55 38.81 -10.94
N ASP A 418 -7.83 38.46 -11.03
CA ASP A 418 -8.77 39.08 -11.96
C ASP A 418 -9.01 40.56 -11.66
N GLU A 419 -9.09 40.92 -10.37
CA GLU A 419 -9.21 42.31 -9.95
C GLU A 419 -7.97 43.14 -10.28
N VAL A 420 -6.78 42.58 -10.03
CA VAL A 420 -5.51 43.24 -10.37
C VAL A 420 -5.40 43.48 -11.87
N LYS A 421 -5.72 42.48 -12.68
CA LYS A 421 -5.71 42.60 -14.16
C LYS A 421 -6.71 43.64 -14.70
N ARG A 422 -7.81 43.89 -13.99
CA ARG A 422 -8.83 44.91 -14.37
C ARG A 422 -8.43 46.33 -14.00
N VAL A 423 -7.72 46.51 -12.90
CA VAL A 423 -7.32 47.83 -12.40
C VAL A 423 -6.17 48.43 -13.21
N ASP A 424 -5.21 47.61 -13.58
CA ASP A 424 -4.03 48.01 -14.40
C ASP A 424 -4.27 47.60 -15.85
N ASN A 425 -4.83 48.51 -16.63
CA ASN A 425 -5.02 48.37 -18.08
C ASN A 425 -3.67 48.49 -18.84
N ILE A 426 -2.58 47.88 -18.31
CA ILE A 426 -1.24 48.01 -18.84
C ILE A 426 -0.90 46.69 -19.58
N ASP A 427 -0.99 46.73 -20.91
CA ASP A 427 -0.57 45.65 -21.83
C ASP A 427 0.91 45.26 -21.74
N SER A 428 1.69 46.00 -20.99
CA SER A 428 3.14 45.79 -20.85
C SER A 428 3.56 44.87 -19.68
N ILE A 429 2.63 44.45 -18.83
CA ILE A 429 2.93 43.60 -17.67
C ILE A 429 2.79 42.14 -18.03
N ASN A 430 3.84 41.36 -17.92
CA ASN A 430 3.77 39.92 -18.01
C ASN A 430 3.19 39.33 -16.72
N TRP A 431 1.89 39.23 -16.66
CA TRP A 431 1.10 38.73 -15.51
C TRP A 431 1.48 37.28 -15.13
N ASP A 432 1.88 36.48 -16.10
CA ASP A 432 2.27 35.09 -15.86
C ASP A 432 3.63 34.97 -15.13
N ALA A 433 4.51 35.99 -15.30
CA ALA A 433 5.78 36.08 -14.59
C ALA A 433 5.61 36.54 -13.11
N MET A 434 4.50 37.19 -12.77
CA MET A 434 4.32 37.83 -11.46
C MET A 434 3.90 36.85 -10.33
N ASN A 435 3.65 35.58 -10.59
CA ASN A 435 3.32 34.59 -9.56
C ASN A 435 2.30 35.07 -8.50
N LEU A 436 1.33 35.89 -8.91
CA LEU A 436 0.29 36.46 -8.02
C LEU A 436 -0.65 35.41 -7.46
N ASP A 437 -0.71 34.25 -8.06
CA ASP A 437 -1.53 33.10 -7.67
C ASP A 437 -0.93 32.28 -6.52
N TYR A 438 0.27 32.66 -6.02
CA TYR A 438 0.93 31.92 -4.95
C TYR A 438 1.28 32.78 -3.75
N PHE A 439 1.09 32.16 -2.56
CA PHE A 439 1.60 32.73 -1.30
C PHE A 439 2.41 31.66 -0.52
N LYS A 440 3.38 32.13 0.27
CA LYS A 440 4.12 31.30 1.21
C LYS A 440 3.28 31.10 2.46
N ASP A 441 3.19 29.88 2.94
CA ASP A 441 2.45 29.51 4.17
C ASP A 441 3.42 28.90 5.19
N LEU A 442 3.48 29.50 6.37
CA LEU A 442 4.10 28.92 7.56
C LEU A 442 2.97 28.57 8.52
N LYS A 443 2.79 27.27 8.78
CA LYS A 443 1.72 26.73 9.60
C LYS A 443 2.26 26.11 10.87
N SER A 444 1.68 26.46 12.00
CA SER A 444 1.87 25.79 13.28
C SER A 444 0.52 25.33 13.80
N LYS A 445 0.41 24.08 14.20
CA LYS A 445 -0.83 23.48 14.71
C LYS A 445 -0.56 22.72 15.98
N VAL A 446 -1.38 22.96 16.99
CA VAL A 446 -1.45 22.17 18.20
C VAL A 446 -2.84 21.56 18.29
N ALA A 447 -2.91 20.28 18.53
CA ALA A 447 -4.21 19.60 18.61
C ALA A 447 -4.21 18.55 19.70
N PHE A 448 -5.31 18.44 20.41
CA PHE A 448 -5.65 17.41 21.36
C PHE A 448 -6.76 16.55 20.77
N ASN A 449 -6.63 15.24 20.82
CA ASN A 449 -7.62 14.28 20.35
C ASN A 449 -7.98 13.28 21.43
N TYR A 450 -9.26 12.96 21.53
CA TYR A 450 -9.74 11.93 22.44
C TYR A 450 -11.06 11.32 21.95
N ASP A 451 -11.19 10.00 22.01
CA ASP A 451 -12.42 9.31 21.68
C ASP A 451 -13.38 9.37 22.86
N ILE A 452 -14.45 10.17 22.74
CA ILE A 452 -15.52 10.27 23.71
C ILE A 452 -16.23 8.92 23.85
N ILE A 453 -16.58 8.33 22.70
CA ILE A 453 -17.06 6.93 22.61
C ILE A 453 -16.01 6.13 21.88
N ASN A 454 -15.43 5.15 22.58
CA ASN A 454 -14.31 4.38 22.08
C ASN A 454 -14.57 3.84 20.66
N LYS A 455 -13.69 4.18 19.71
CA LYS A 455 -13.75 3.79 18.29
C LYS A 455 -15.03 4.21 17.54
N ARG A 456 -15.90 5.03 18.12
CA ARG A 456 -17.15 5.49 17.49
C ARG A 456 -17.25 6.98 17.35
N LEU A 457 -16.86 7.74 18.36
CA LEU A 457 -16.97 9.20 18.36
C LEU A 457 -15.69 9.79 18.92
N GLY A 458 -14.90 10.40 18.06
CA GLY A 458 -13.68 11.13 18.40
C GLY A 458 -13.89 12.64 18.34
N MET A 459 -13.25 13.35 19.25
CA MET A 459 -13.21 14.81 19.25
C MET A 459 -11.76 15.27 19.18
N LYS A 460 -11.46 16.16 18.26
CA LYS A 460 -10.16 16.82 18.11
C LYS A 460 -10.35 18.32 18.24
N SER A 461 -9.62 18.95 19.14
CA SER A 461 -9.65 20.40 19.34
C SER A 461 -8.24 20.97 19.41
N GLY A 462 -8.08 22.23 19.13
CA GLY A 462 -6.78 22.86 19.16
C GLY A 462 -6.79 24.23 18.52
N PHE A 463 -5.63 24.68 18.08
CA PHE A 463 -5.47 25.94 17.36
C PHE A 463 -4.48 25.80 16.22
N ILE A 464 -4.69 26.62 15.20
CA ILE A 464 -3.87 26.71 14.01
C ILE A 464 -3.38 28.17 13.90
N ILE A 465 -2.09 28.34 13.72
CA ILE A 465 -1.48 29.64 13.43
C ILE A 465 -0.94 29.57 12.01
N HIS A 466 -1.41 30.47 11.16
CA HIS A 466 -0.86 30.69 9.84
C HIS A 466 -0.14 32.04 9.77
N ARG A 467 1.03 32.03 9.13
CA ARG A 467 1.73 33.20 8.68
C ARG A 467 1.92 33.07 7.18
N ARG A 468 1.13 33.85 6.42
CA ARG A 468 1.13 33.80 4.96
C ARG A 468 1.69 35.08 4.40
N SER A 469 2.43 34.99 3.32
CA SER A 469 2.96 36.16 2.61
C SER A 469 2.91 35.91 1.11
N ALA A 470 2.48 36.91 0.37
CA ALA A 470 2.50 36.90 -1.08
C ALA A 470 3.91 36.57 -1.58
N VAL A 471 4.03 35.80 -2.65
CA VAL A 471 5.31 35.53 -3.32
C VAL A 471 5.78 36.80 -4.02
N ASP A 472 4.88 37.45 -4.75
CA ASP A 472 5.09 38.80 -5.33
C ASP A 472 4.49 39.88 -4.44
N LYS A 473 5.30 40.40 -3.53
CA LYS A 473 4.87 41.46 -2.60
C LYS A 473 4.60 42.79 -3.27
N GLU A 474 5.34 43.07 -4.32
CA GLU A 474 5.24 44.35 -5.06
C GLU A 474 3.95 44.39 -5.88
N GLY A 475 3.63 43.32 -6.57
CA GLY A 475 2.36 43.17 -7.30
C GLY A 475 1.14 43.36 -6.40
N PHE A 476 1.14 42.71 -5.21
CA PHE A 476 0.09 42.90 -4.22
C PHE A 476 0.01 44.36 -3.70
N LYS A 477 1.16 44.98 -3.45
CA LYS A 477 1.21 46.39 -3.01
C LYS A 477 0.67 47.32 -4.08
N ARG A 478 1.03 47.12 -5.38
CA ARG A 478 0.48 47.90 -6.51
C ARG A 478 -1.02 47.78 -6.63
N ALA A 479 -1.57 46.58 -6.33
CA ALA A 479 -3.01 46.33 -6.32
C ALA A 479 -3.72 46.86 -5.05
N GLY A 480 -3.04 47.62 -4.18
CA GLY A 480 -3.58 48.13 -2.94
C GLY A 480 -3.93 47.03 -1.92
N ARG A 481 -3.36 45.83 -2.08
CA ARG A 481 -3.65 44.68 -1.21
C ARG A 481 -2.51 44.44 -0.22
N THR A 482 -2.84 43.92 0.97
CA THR A 482 -1.81 43.52 1.95
C THR A 482 -1.09 42.26 1.47
N SER A 483 0.24 42.30 1.55
CA SER A 483 1.10 41.20 1.14
C SER A 483 1.36 40.18 2.25
N ASN A 484 0.97 40.48 3.47
CA ASN A 484 1.19 39.64 4.65
C ASN A 484 -0.12 39.40 5.40
N TYR A 485 -0.26 38.16 5.88
CA TYR A 485 -1.40 37.67 6.57
C TYR A 485 -0.98 36.82 7.76
N LYS A 486 -1.62 37.03 8.91
CA LYS A 486 -1.47 36.19 10.09
C LYS A 486 -2.84 35.86 10.63
N SER A 487 -3.06 34.59 10.96
CA SER A 487 -4.27 34.14 11.64
C SER A 487 -3.95 33.27 12.84
N PHE A 488 -4.72 33.42 13.89
CA PHE A 488 -4.83 32.50 15.00
C PHE A 488 -6.24 31.94 14.99
N ALA A 489 -6.38 30.65 14.76
CA ALA A 489 -7.67 30.01 14.59
C ALA A 489 -7.80 28.77 15.50
N PRO A 490 -8.52 28.88 16.62
CA PRO A 490 -9.00 27.71 17.32
C PRO A 490 -9.95 26.92 16.43
N PHE A 491 -9.92 25.60 16.58
CA PHE A 491 -10.76 24.69 15.84
C PHE A 491 -11.25 23.53 16.71
N ILE A 492 -12.40 23.01 16.33
CA ILE A 492 -12.97 21.78 16.85
C ILE A 492 -13.34 20.89 15.67
N SER A 493 -13.04 19.61 15.78
CA SER A 493 -13.39 18.60 14.78
C SER A 493 -13.97 17.38 15.48
N VAL A 494 -15.08 16.90 14.97
CA VAL A 494 -15.77 15.71 15.47
C VAL A 494 -15.72 14.66 14.37
N SER A 495 -15.25 13.47 14.70
CA SER A 495 -15.21 12.31 13.79
C SER A 495 -16.14 11.23 14.31
N TRP A 496 -17.09 10.82 13.48
CA TRP A 496 -18.05 9.78 13.80
C TRP A 496 -17.85 8.55 12.92
N TYR A 497 -17.71 7.39 13.57
CA TYR A 497 -17.53 6.07 12.95
C TYR A 497 -18.75 5.19 13.24
N PRO A 498 -19.82 5.27 12.43
CA PRO A 498 -21.06 4.54 12.69
C PRO A 498 -20.93 3.02 12.56
N LEU A 499 -19.99 2.56 11.72
CA LEU A 499 -19.72 1.14 11.47
C LEU A 499 -18.45 0.72 12.21
N THR A 500 -18.58 -0.34 13.04
CA THR A 500 -17.44 -0.90 13.78
C THR A 500 -16.75 -2.06 13.04
N ASN A 501 -17.24 -2.40 11.85
CA ASN A 501 -16.74 -3.49 11.03
C ASN A 501 -15.50 -3.07 10.22
N ASP A 502 -14.92 -4.01 9.47
CA ASP A 502 -13.73 -3.86 8.61
C ASP A 502 -13.85 -2.76 7.51
N TYR A 503 -15.01 -2.11 7.40
CA TYR A 503 -15.29 -1.09 6.37
C TYR A 503 -15.44 0.28 7.03
N PRO A 504 -14.40 1.12 6.99
CA PRO A 504 -14.44 2.40 7.65
C PRO A 504 -15.41 3.35 6.93
N LEU A 505 -16.56 3.58 7.54
CA LEU A 505 -17.40 4.75 7.26
C LEU A 505 -17.04 5.79 8.30
N VAL A 506 -16.58 6.94 7.86
CA VAL A 506 -16.24 8.05 8.74
C VAL A 506 -16.90 9.32 8.25
N PHE A 507 -17.52 10.05 9.16
CA PHE A 507 -17.98 11.43 8.97
C PHE A 507 -17.16 12.34 9.87
N THR A 508 -16.63 13.41 9.30
CA THR A 508 -15.86 14.42 10.02
C THR A 508 -16.50 15.79 9.81
N SER A 509 -16.77 16.47 10.89
CA SER A 509 -17.19 17.88 10.90
C SER A 509 -16.08 18.70 11.56
N GLN A 510 -15.68 19.79 10.94
CA GLN A 510 -14.67 20.71 11.48
C GLN A 510 -15.19 22.13 11.43
N TYR A 511 -15.12 22.81 12.56
CA TYR A 511 -15.34 24.24 12.68
C TYR A 511 -14.04 24.93 13.05
N GLU A 512 -13.75 26.06 12.41
CA GLU A 512 -12.53 26.85 12.60
C GLU A 512 -12.91 28.32 12.69
N HIS A 513 -12.53 28.96 13.79
CA HIS A 513 -12.82 30.37 14.09
C HIS A 513 -11.53 31.18 14.19
N ALA A 514 -11.26 32.04 13.24
CA ALA A 514 -10.09 32.90 13.27
C ALA A 514 -10.35 34.22 13.99
N MET A 515 -9.43 34.55 14.90
CA MET A 515 -9.53 35.75 15.75
C MET A 515 -8.35 36.70 15.51
N LYS A 516 -8.64 38.02 15.68
CA LYS A 516 -7.60 39.07 15.61
C LYS A 516 -6.84 39.20 16.94
N ILE A 517 -6.19 38.13 17.38
CA ILE A 517 -5.34 38.07 18.57
C ILE A 517 -3.92 37.61 18.19
N PHE A 518 -2.95 37.81 19.07
CA PHE A 518 -1.53 37.48 18.85
C PHE A 518 -0.95 38.07 17.57
N GLY A 519 -1.39 39.28 17.18
CA GLY A 519 -0.97 39.94 15.96
C GLY A 519 -1.66 39.41 14.69
N GLY A 520 -2.74 38.68 14.85
CA GLY A 520 -3.63 38.29 13.75
C GLY A 520 -4.34 39.50 13.16
N ASN A 521 -4.38 39.61 11.84
CA ASN A 521 -5.04 40.67 11.09
C ASN A 521 -6.31 40.19 10.39
N PHE A 522 -6.76 38.96 10.68
CA PHE A 522 -7.83 38.31 9.96
C PHE A 522 -8.91 37.70 10.86
N ARG A 523 -10.17 37.73 10.38
CA ARG A 523 -11.30 37.09 11.04
C ARG A 523 -12.12 36.32 10.01
N TYR A 524 -12.37 35.05 10.30
CA TYR A 524 -13.29 34.21 9.54
C TYR A 524 -13.87 33.10 10.40
N ASP A 525 -15.02 32.61 9.99
CA ASP A 525 -15.65 31.39 10.47
C ASP A 525 -15.82 30.42 9.33
N LYS A 526 -15.20 29.23 9.45
CA LYS A 526 -15.18 28.22 8.41
C LYS A 526 -15.73 26.89 8.94
N MET A 527 -16.57 26.27 8.15
CA MET A 527 -17.13 24.96 8.43
C MET A 527 -16.85 24.00 7.28
N GLU A 528 -16.37 22.82 7.59
CA GLU A 528 -16.12 21.75 6.62
C GLU A 528 -16.70 20.44 7.13
N PHE A 529 -17.38 19.72 6.23
CA PHE A 529 -17.88 18.36 6.45
C PHE A 529 -17.24 17.44 5.42
N ASP A 530 -16.79 16.27 5.84
CA ASP A 530 -16.23 15.24 4.97
C ASP A 530 -16.78 13.89 5.39
N GLY A 531 -17.18 13.09 4.42
CA GLY A 531 -17.62 11.71 4.60
C GLY A 531 -16.83 10.79 3.68
N GLN A 532 -16.30 9.71 4.22
CA GLN A 532 -15.58 8.72 3.47
C GLN A 532 -16.11 7.32 3.80
N TYR A 533 -16.32 6.53 2.76
CA TYR A 533 -16.72 5.13 2.87
C TYR A 533 -15.94 4.27 1.89
N ILE A 534 -15.32 3.21 2.41
CA ILE A 534 -14.62 2.22 1.60
C ILE A 534 -15.29 0.88 1.82
N HIS A 535 -15.85 0.32 0.75
CA HIS A 535 -16.50 -0.97 0.76
C HIS A 535 -15.69 -1.99 -0.03
N HIS A 536 -15.20 -3.02 0.66
CA HIS A 536 -14.50 -4.13 0.02
C HIS A 536 -15.52 -5.17 -0.48
N LEU A 537 -15.54 -5.33 -1.78
CA LEU A 537 -16.40 -6.30 -2.47
C LEU A 537 -15.65 -7.64 -2.66
N PRO A 538 -16.37 -8.75 -2.85
CA PRO A 538 -15.73 -10.02 -3.22
C PRO A 538 -14.84 -9.88 -4.46
N CYS A 539 -13.85 -10.79 -4.61
CA CYS A 539 -12.95 -10.86 -5.75
C CYS A 539 -12.02 -9.63 -5.89
N LEU A 540 -11.45 -9.16 -4.77
CA LEU A 540 -10.48 -8.06 -4.73
C LEU A 540 -10.98 -6.75 -5.33
N ARG A 541 -12.28 -6.52 -5.30
CA ARG A 541 -12.91 -5.27 -5.74
C ARG A 541 -13.12 -4.35 -4.56
N SER A 542 -13.04 -3.06 -4.79
CA SER A 542 -13.41 -2.07 -3.79
C SER A 542 -14.19 -0.92 -4.41
N LEU A 543 -15.08 -0.33 -3.62
CA LEU A 543 -15.80 0.87 -3.92
C LEU A 543 -15.45 1.92 -2.86
N SER A 544 -14.86 3.02 -3.28
CA SER A 544 -14.53 4.15 -2.42
C SER A 544 -15.44 5.32 -2.76
N LEU A 545 -16.11 5.84 -1.75
CA LEU A 545 -17.00 7.00 -1.84
C LEU A 545 -16.44 8.08 -0.93
N ARG A 546 -16.39 9.31 -1.41
CA ARG A 546 -16.03 10.47 -0.60
C ARG A 546 -16.95 11.63 -0.95
N GLY A 547 -17.55 12.24 0.07
CA GLY A 547 -18.37 13.44 -0.05
C GLY A 547 -17.82 14.53 0.84
N GLY A 548 -17.88 15.78 0.39
CA GLY A 548 -17.41 16.90 1.19
C GLY A 548 -18.20 18.17 0.91
N LEU A 549 -18.38 18.98 1.94
CA LEU A 549 -19.03 20.28 1.90
C LEU A 549 -18.21 21.23 2.76
N GLY A 550 -17.94 22.43 2.26
CA GLY A 550 -17.31 23.47 3.05
C GLY A 550 -17.81 24.85 2.68
N PHE A 551 -17.90 25.72 3.66
CA PHE A 551 -18.34 27.09 3.47
C PHE A 551 -17.81 28.00 4.59
N TYR A 552 -17.80 29.28 4.29
CA TYR A 552 -17.51 30.33 5.26
C TYR A 552 -18.79 30.94 5.75
N LEU A 553 -18.99 30.97 7.08
CA LEU A 553 -20.12 31.65 7.73
C LEU A 553 -19.89 33.16 7.83
N ASP A 554 -18.66 33.57 8.12
CA ASP A 554 -18.24 34.99 8.17
C ASP A 554 -16.85 35.11 7.52
N LYS A 555 -16.64 36.18 6.76
CA LYS A 555 -15.36 36.56 6.17
C LYS A 555 -15.20 38.06 6.28
N ARG A 556 -14.25 38.50 7.11
CA ARG A 556 -13.99 39.95 7.26
C ARG A 556 -12.53 40.22 7.00
N GLY A 557 -12.22 41.13 6.10
CA GLY A 557 -10.91 41.53 5.69
C GLY A 557 -10.51 40.96 4.34
N GLU A 558 -9.23 40.78 4.12
CA GLU A 558 -8.69 40.33 2.83
C GLU A 558 -8.82 38.80 2.66
N THR A 559 -9.72 38.36 1.82
CA THR A 559 -10.12 36.94 1.65
C THR A 559 -9.19 36.13 0.76
N GLN A 560 -8.24 36.77 0.07
CA GLN A 560 -7.36 36.17 -0.93
C GLN A 560 -6.45 35.05 -0.40
N PHE A 561 -6.18 35.04 0.91
CA PHE A 561 -5.34 34.02 1.54
C PHE A 561 -6.10 32.85 2.15
N LEU A 562 -7.42 32.78 1.99
CA LEU A 562 -8.24 31.72 2.55
C LEU A 562 -8.19 30.48 1.68
N ASP A 563 -8.18 29.32 2.31
CA ASP A 563 -8.25 28.02 1.67
C ASP A 563 -9.04 27.02 2.51
N TYR A 564 -9.56 25.98 1.85
CA TYR A 564 -10.18 24.85 2.52
C TYR A 564 -9.17 23.79 2.90
N SER A 565 -9.42 23.10 4.00
CA SER A 565 -8.53 22.06 4.52
C SER A 565 -8.46 20.84 3.59
N ASN A 566 -9.55 20.55 2.90
CA ASN A 566 -9.69 19.39 2.02
C ASN A 566 -9.04 19.56 0.65
N PHE A 567 -8.68 20.78 0.25
CA PHE A 567 -8.05 21.09 -1.03
C PHE A 567 -6.64 21.64 -0.85
N LYS A 568 -5.85 21.02 0.02
CA LYS A 568 -4.47 21.42 0.26
C LYS A 568 -3.56 20.90 -0.83
N GLU A 569 -2.81 21.78 -1.44
CA GLU A 569 -1.69 21.35 -2.25
C GLU A 569 -0.64 20.65 -1.37
N ASN A 570 -0.26 19.44 -1.72
CA ASN A 570 0.78 18.71 -1.03
C ASN A 570 2.14 19.04 -1.67
N TYR A 571 2.82 20.06 -1.17
CA TYR A 571 4.12 20.48 -1.66
C TYR A 571 5.29 19.61 -1.19
N ILE A 572 5.04 18.65 -0.29
CA ILE A 572 5.90 17.49 -0.05
C ILE A 572 5.15 16.26 -0.54
N PRO A 573 5.36 15.86 -1.78
CA PRO A 573 4.62 14.78 -2.38
C PRO A 573 4.85 13.46 -1.65
N HIS A 574 3.82 12.61 -1.57
CA HIS A 574 3.89 11.34 -0.84
C HIS A 574 4.65 10.24 -1.57
N GLY A 575 4.85 10.35 -2.86
CA GLY A 575 5.48 9.36 -3.69
C GLY A 575 5.23 9.66 -5.17
N TRP A 576 5.53 8.72 -6.01
CA TRP A 576 5.30 8.81 -7.45
C TRP A 576 3.90 8.41 -7.86
N TYR A 577 3.25 7.62 -7.04
CA TYR A 577 1.86 7.25 -7.25
C TYR A 577 0.97 8.26 -6.56
N ASP A 578 -0.03 8.69 -7.29
CA ASP A 578 -1.16 9.42 -6.76
C ASP A 578 -2.25 8.44 -6.37
N ASP A 579 -2.79 8.61 -5.19
CA ASP A 579 -4.10 8.09 -4.91
C ASP A 579 -5.10 9.05 -5.56
N TRP A 580 -5.41 8.82 -6.82
CA TRP A 580 -6.28 9.69 -7.60
C TRP A 580 -7.74 9.65 -7.12
N SER A 581 -8.01 8.86 -6.12
CA SER A 581 -9.30 8.76 -5.45
C SER A 581 -9.55 9.97 -4.55
N GLY A 582 -10.63 10.68 -4.80
CA GLY A 582 -11.04 11.82 -3.98
C GLY A 582 -10.37 13.15 -4.34
N GLU A 583 -9.67 13.23 -5.48
CA GLU A 583 -9.08 14.45 -6.02
C GLU A 583 -9.63 14.76 -7.42
N PHE A 584 -9.43 16.00 -7.87
CA PHE A 584 -9.72 16.44 -9.23
C PHE A 584 -8.41 16.55 -10.00
N GLU A 585 -8.34 15.87 -11.12
CA GLU A 585 -7.09 15.66 -11.85
C GLU A 585 -6.82 16.69 -12.93
N LEU A 586 -7.89 17.24 -13.51
CA LEU A 586 -7.83 18.24 -14.59
C LEU A 586 -8.17 19.65 -14.10
N LEU A 587 -8.87 19.75 -12.99
CA LEU A 587 -9.35 21.02 -12.49
C LEU A 587 -8.19 21.88 -11.97
N ASN A 588 -8.17 23.15 -12.38
CA ASN A 588 -7.22 24.10 -11.84
C ASN A 588 -7.49 24.33 -10.33
N PRO A 589 -6.50 24.08 -9.46
CA PRO A 589 -6.65 24.25 -8.02
C PRO A 589 -7.15 25.63 -7.57
N ASN A 590 -6.88 26.70 -8.34
CA ASN A 590 -7.33 28.05 -8.04
C ASN A 590 -8.86 28.18 -7.98
N TRP A 591 -9.59 27.33 -8.70
CA TRP A 591 -11.03 27.42 -8.81
C TRP A 591 -11.74 26.99 -7.53
N TYR A 592 -11.28 25.92 -6.88
CA TYR A 592 -11.94 25.38 -5.70
C TYR A 592 -11.39 25.90 -4.39
N ASN A 593 -10.12 26.27 -4.31
CA ASN A 593 -9.57 26.91 -3.11
C ASN A 593 -10.13 28.32 -2.89
N ALA A 594 -10.47 29.00 -3.98
CA ALA A 594 -10.94 30.38 -3.97
C ALA A 594 -12.44 30.56 -3.71
N SER A 595 -13.20 29.48 -3.60
CA SER A 595 -14.67 29.52 -3.51
C SER A 595 -15.16 29.91 -2.13
N ASP A 596 -16.35 30.56 -2.06
CA ASP A 596 -17.04 30.84 -0.80
C ASP A 596 -17.65 29.59 -0.20
N PHE A 597 -18.03 28.64 -1.05
CA PHE A 597 -18.44 27.30 -0.68
C PHE A 597 -17.97 26.29 -1.71
N TYR A 598 -17.91 25.03 -1.31
CA TYR A 598 -17.79 23.90 -2.22
C TYR A 598 -18.69 22.74 -1.77
N MET A 599 -19.10 21.96 -2.72
CA MET A 599 -19.66 20.62 -2.52
C MET A 599 -18.97 19.67 -3.48
N ARG A 600 -18.42 18.56 -2.97
CA ARG A 600 -17.74 17.57 -3.81
C ARG A 600 -18.25 16.17 -3.54
N PHE A 601 -18.18 15.37 -4.57
CA PHE A 601 -18.44 13.94 -4.51
C PHE A 601 -17.41 13.22 -5.38
N ASN A 602 -16.79 12.18 -4.84
CA ASN A 602 -15.82 11.37 -5.54
C ASN A 602 -16.17 9.90 -5.38
N LEU A 603 -16.16 9.16 -6.47
CA LEU A 603 -16.41 7.73 -6.54
C LEU A 603 -15.23 7.08 -7.24
N THR A 604 -14.67 6.03 -6.62
CA THR A 604 -13.66 5.18 -7.26
C THR A 604 -14.08 3.72 -7.13
N TYR A 605 -14.17 3.04 -8.25
CA TYR A 605 -14.37 1.60 -8.29
C TYR A 605 -13.08 0.93 -8.75
N GLU A 606 -12.52 0.07 -7.90
CA GLU A 606 -11.31 -0.70 -8.18
C GLU A 606 -11.64 -2.17 -8.40
N SER A 607 -11.05 -2.76 -9.41
CA SER A 607 -11.20 -4.19 -9.72
C SER A 607 -9.95 -4.73 -10.41
N PRO A 608 -9.49 -5.95 -10.11
CA PRO A 608 -8.40 -6.58 -10.85
C PRO A 608 -8.83 -7.08 -12.24
N LEU A 609 -10.12 -7.07 -12.53
CA LEU A 609 -10.71 -7.69 -13.72
C LEU A 609 -11.83 -6.79 -14.27
N LEU A 610 -11.48 -5.74 -15.01
CA LEU A 610 -12.45 -4.76 -15.52
C LEU A 610 -12.52 -4.74 -17.06
N LEU A 611 -11.56 -4.13 -17.75
CA LEU A 611 -11.55 -3.94 -19.20
C LEU A 611 -10.28 -4.53 -19.85
N LEU A 612 -9.12 -3.92 -19.59
CA LEU A 612 -7.86 -4.30 -20.22
C LEU A 612 -7.36 -5.67 -19.76
N THR A 613 -7.70 -6.07 -18.54
CA THR A 613 -7.35 -7.39 -18.01
C THR A 613 -8.05 -8.54 -18.71
N TRP A 614 -9.11 -8.28 -19.49
CA TRP A 614 -9.74 -9.28 -20.36
C TRP A 614 -8.93 -9.55 -21.64
N MET A 615 -8.04 -8.63 -22.01
CA MET A 615 -7.18 -8.80 -23.18
C MET A 615 -6.00 -9.72 -22.83
N PRO A 616 -5.70 -10.74 -23.67
CA PRO A 616 -4.72 -11.78 -23.32
C PRO A 616 -3.32 -11.28 -22.98
N TYR A 617 -2.90 -10.16 -23.57
CA TYR A 617 -1.57 -9.58 -23.35
C TYR A 617 -1.53 -8.69 -22.09
N PHE A 618 -2.50 -7.78 -21.98
CA PHE A 618 -2.55 -6.82 -20.89
C PHE A 618 -2.90 -7.45 -19.53
N GLY A 619 -3.72 -8.50 -19.53
CA GLY A 619 -4.13 -9.20 -18.31
C GLY A 619 -2.96 -9.77 -17.48
N ARG A 620 -1.80 -10.02 -18.10
CA ARG A 620 -0.59 -10.48 -17.40
C ARG A 620 0.21 -9.37 -16.75
N ILE A 621 0.00 -8.12 -17.17
CA ILE A 621 0.81 -6.97 -16.76
C ILE A 621 0.03 -6.12 -15.75
N ILE A 622 -1.29 -5.98 -15.95
CA ILE A 622 -2.15 -5.14 -15.13
C ILE A 622 -2.56 -5.89 -13.86
N GLU A 623 -2.33 -5.26 -12.72
CA GLU A 623 -2.74 -5.79 -11.42
C GLU A 623 -4.13 -5.31 -11.02
N LYS A 624 -4.42 -4.03 -11.26
CA LYS A 624 -5.65 -3.38 -10.86
C LYS A 624 -6.08 -2.37 -11.91
N GLU A 625 -7.38 -2.26 -12.07
CA GLU A 625 -8.02 -1.25 -12.91
C GLU A 625 -8.99 -0.44 -12.07
N ARG A 626 -9.15 0.84 -12.38
CA ARG A 626 -9.99 1.77 -11.64
C ARG A 626 -10.86 2.59 -12.56
N LEU A 627 -12.09 2.81 -12.14
CA LEU A 627 -13.00 3.81 -12.72
C LEU A 627 -13.16 4.94 -11.71
N TYR A 628 -13.05 6.16 -12.18
CA TYR A 628 -13.19 7.38 -11.38
C TYR A 628 -14.37 8.18 -11.89
N ALA A 629 -15.13 8.72 -10.96
CA ALA A 629 -16.17 9.72 -11.24
C ALA A 629 -16.15 10.74 -10.10
N SER A 630 -15.90 11.99 -10.43
CA SER A 630 -15.81 13.10 -9.46
C SER A 630 -16.70 14.24 -9.89
N SER A 631 -17.39 14.89 -8.96
CA SER A 631 -18.23 16.05 -9.22
C SER A 631 -17.95 17.14 -8.20
N LEU A 632 -17.87 18.38 -8.65
CA LEU A 632 -17.64 19.58 -7.83
C LEU A 632 -18.65 20.66 -8.15
N GLY A 633 -19.34 21.13 -7.13
CA GLY A 633 -20.16 22.33 -7.16
C GLY A 633 -19.47 23.47 -6.43
N ILE A 634 -19.22 24.56 -7.10
CA ILE A 634 -18.71 25.82 -6.54
C ILE A 634 -19.45 27.01 -7.16
N GLN A 635 -19.31 28.18 -6.62
CA GLN A 635 -20.07 29.37 -7.02
C GLN A 635 -20.05 29.70 -8.53
N LYS A 636 -18.90 29.46 -9.22
CA LYS A 636 -18.73 29.77 -10.64
C LYS A 636 -18.79 28.53 -11.56
N LEU A 637 -18.71 27.33 -10.98
CA LEU A 637 -18.66 26.06 -11.70
C LEU A 637 -19.60 25.06 -11.01
N SER A 638 -20.77 24.84 -11.56
CA SER A 638 -21.72 23.92 -10.93
C SER A 638 -22.63 23.26 -11.96
N PRO A 639 -22.59 21.93 -12.04
CA PRO A 639 -21.55 21.04 -11.54
C PRO A 639 -20.38 20.90 -12.53
N TYR A 640 -19.15 20.86 -12.05
CA TYR A 640 -18.01 20.36 -12.80
C TYR A 640 -17.90 18.85 -12.55
N THR A 641 -17.67 18.07 -13.59
CA THR A 641 -17.61 16.60 -13.49
C THR A 641 -16.37 16.07 -14.20
N GLU A 642 -15.62 15.21 -13.53
CA GLU A 642 -14.52 14.45 -14.12
C GLU A 642 -14.86 12.97 -14.16
N ILE A 643 -14.54 12.30 -15.26
CA ILE A 643 -14.60 10.85 -15.41
C ILE A 643 -13.22 10.38 -15.80
N GLY A 644 -12.77 9.29 -15.20
CA GLY A 644 -11.47 8.72 -15.48
C GLY A 644 -11.46 7.21 -15.53
N TYR A 645 -10.48 6.68 -16.23
CA TYR A 645 -10.12 5.27 -16.20
C TYR A 645 -8.61 5.17 -15.96
N GLY A 646 -8.22 4.31 -15.03
CA GLY A 646 -6.82 4.07 -14.73
C GLY A 646 -6.51 2.61 -14.51
N PHE A 647 -5.25 2.27 -14.66
CA PHE A 647 -4.74 0.96 -14.34
C PHE A 647 -3.36 1.04 -13.68
N THR A 648 -3.07 0.03 -12.88
CA THR A 648 -1.80 -0.12 -12.18
C THR A 648 -1.14 -1.40 -12.64
N THR A 649 0.13 -1.29 -13.01
CA THR A 649 1.03 -2.40 -13.23
C THR A 649 2.02 -2.50 -12.05
N ARG A 650 2.95 -3.44 -12.07
CA ARG A 650 4.01 -3.56 -11.08
C ARG A 650 5.04 -2.45 -11.10
N VAL A 651 5.12 -1.72 -12.19
CA VAL A 651 6.15 -0.72 -12.45
C VAL A 651 5.59 0.68 -12.47
N PHE A 652 4.40 0.86 -13.03
CA PHE A 652 3.76 2.15 -13.20
C PHE A 652 2.25 2.06 -13.11
N SER A 653 1.63 3.18 -12.81
CA SER A 653 0.20 3.43 -12.97
C SER A 653 -0.03 4.45 -14.06
N MET A 654 -1.15 4.33 -14.74
CA MET A 654 -1.60 5.26 -15.77
C MET A 654 -3.07 5.54 -15.60
N GLY A 655 -3.45 6.80 -15.71
CA GLY A 655 -4.84 7.25 -15.69
C GLY A 655 -5.14 8.23 -16.82
N ILE A 656 -6.32 8.11 -17.38
CA ILE A 656 -6.87 8.98 -18.43
C ILE A 656 -8.12 9.62 -17.84
N PHE A 657 -8.19 10.94 -17.91
CA PHE A 657 -9.25 11.73 -17.30
C PHE A 657 -9.84 12.69 -18.32
N THR A 658 -11.13 12.95 -18.19
CA THR A 658 -11.86 13.91 -19.00
C THR A 658 -12.78 14.73 -18.10
N GLY A 659 -12.77 16.05 -18.29
CA GLY A 659 -13.54 17.02 -17.52
C GLY A 659 -14.65 17.67 -18.33
N PHE A 660 -15.78 17.88 -17.68
CA PHE A 660 -16.97 18.49 -18.25
C PHE A 660 -17.55 19.54 -17.32
N SER A 661 -17.96 20.67 -17.86
CA SER A 661 -18.87 21.62 -17.23
C SER A 661 -20.22 21.60 -17.97
N PRO A 662 -21.30 22.20 -17.45
CA PRO A 662 -22.61 22.13 -18.09
C PRO A 662 -22.68 22.66 -19.53
N LYS A 663 -21.75 23.51 -19.91
CA LYS A 663 -21.73 24.17 -21.23
C LYS A 663 -20.53 23.81 -22.11
N HIS A 664 -19.46 23.23 -21.53
CA HIS A 664 -18.20 23.04 -22.23
C HIS A 664 -17.53 21.73 -21.83
N PHE A 665 -16.79 21.17 -22.81
CA PHE A 665 -15.78 20.16 -22.55
C PHE A 665 -14.53 20.88 -22.05
N GLU A 666 -14.11 20.60 -20.81
CA GLU A 666 -13.04 21.33 -20.16
C GLU A 666 -11.64 20.78 -20.48
N GLY A 667 -11.57 19.55 -20.91
CA GLY A 667 -10.29 18.98 -21.33
C GLY A 667 -10.16 17.48 -21.14
N PHE A 668 -9.01 17.03 -21.59
CA PHE A 668 -8.54 15.66 -21.49
C PHE A 668 -7.11 15.65 -20.94
N GLY A 669 -6.80 14.73 -20.06
CA GLY A 669 -5.46 14.59 -19.48
C GLY A 669 -5.06 13.15 -19.23
N ILE A 670 -3.76 12.92 -19.27
CA ILE A 670 -3.14 11.64 -18.95
C ILE A 670 -2.22 11.85 -17.76
N LYS A 671 -2.34 10.99 -16.76
CA LYS A 671 -1.44 10.94 -15.61
C LYS A 671 -0.65 9.64 -15.59
N LEU A 672 0.62 9.75 -15.24
CA LEU A 672 1.53 8.62 -15.09
C LEU A 672 2.13 8.66 -13.68
N GLY A 673 2.12 7.53 -13.00
CA GLY A 673 2.79 7.30 -11.73
C GLY A 673 3.79 6.16 -11.84
N LEU A 674 4.85 6.19 -11.04
CA LEU A 674 5.80 5.07 -10.92
C LEU A 674 5.54 4.35 -9.60
N GLU A 675 5.32 3.04 -9.67
CA GLU A 675 4.95 2.18 -8.54
C GLU A 675 5.99 1.08 -8.24
N LEU A 676 7.23 1.31 -8.59
CA LEU A 676 8.31 0.35 -8.39
C LEU A 676 8.40 -0.07 -6.91
N PHE A 677 8.15 -1.34 -6.63
CA PHE A 677 8.35 -1.97 -5.32
C PHE A 677 7.54 -1.37 -4.17
N GLU A 678 6.36 -0.85 -4.43
CA GLU A 678 5.50 -0.26 -3.38
C GLU A 678 5.12 -1.28 -2.30
N ASN A 679 4.85 -2.50 -2.71
CA ASN A 679 4.35 -3.57 -1.83
C ASN A 679 5.45 -4.46 -1.23
N TRP A 680 6.73 -4.09 -1.39
CA TRP A 680 7.87 -4.88 -0.90
C TRP A 680 8.43 -4.39 0.45
#